data_1c4776a4cfd0a4879ca1086c4acbbda2
#
_entry.id   1c4776a4cfd0a4879ca1086c4acbbda2
#
_cell.length_a   1.000
_cell.length_b   1.000
_cell.length_c   1.000
_cell.angle_alpha   90.00
_cell.angle_beta   90.00
_cell.angle_gamma   90.00
#
_symmetry.space_group_name_H-M   'P 1'
#
loop_
_entity.id
_entity.type
_entity.pdbx_description
1 polymer ?
#
loop_
_entity_poly.entity_id
_entity_poly.type
_entity_poly.pdbx_seq_one_letter_code
_entity_poly.pdbx_strand_id
1 'polypeptide(L)'
;MEQALFDILDALKAKERLDERELTKIINRHNKRILETRRFGNCDEPNGGGNTQNHAPAPSEPAKARPLSKRQLMTFYLDVQKNQPERWSSWGLSDEQQRRLVRTLQMKPRRTASGVATITVLTKPWKCSSNCLYCPNDLRMPKSYLADEPACQRAERTFFDPYLQVAARLKALTEMGHITDKVELIVLGGTWSDYPESYQIWFIRELFRALNDGSQAIENLPARKHTYESAGISCDPELLKAFVAEEQRRIDNRETTYNQAFDRLYGENAAWASVAQWQKATWEELETEHDANVDGQHRVVGLVIETRPERITPTHLAALRRMGCTKVQMGIQSLDEKVRTLNDRHTSTQQIQRAFELLRLFGFKTHVHAMVNLLGATPESDKADYLRLCNDAAFQPDEVKLYPCVLVEGTGLCERFEDHTWQPYSEPSLVDVLVSDTCATPAFTRISRMIRDISAPDIKAGNKKVNLRQLVEQRIDSEGLATAEIRHREVSLANVAAEDLSLEVVEYETTATSERFLQWVTSQGKIAGFLRLSLPHANAIAQLNEEYEAATSKTAEQRHTLPFPLQVGEAMIREVHVYGRVEKLQHAGINNAQHRGLGTQLVNRACELASRAGYQHINVISAVGTRGYYRKLGFYDNGLYQQRMLQPMS
;
A
#
# COMPACT_ATOMS: atom_id res chain seq x y z
N MET A 1 29.08 -18.61 -7.54
CA MET A 1 27.63 -18.49 -7.19
C MET A 1 26.92 -19.84 -7.30
N GLU A 2 27.09 -20.56 -8.42
CA GLU A 2 26.44 -21.85 -8.65
C GLU A 2 26.74 -22.88 -7.57
N GLN A 3 28.03 -23.09 -7.23
CA GLN A 3 28.40 -24.01 -6.16
C GLN A 3 27.77 -23.63 -4.80
N ALA A 4 27.60 -22.34 -4.51
CA ALA A 4 26.91 -21.91 -3.30
C ALA A 4 25.40 -22.27 -3.31
N LEU A 5 24.77 -22.24 -4.47
CA LEU A 5 23.38 -22.70 -4.61
C LEU A 5 23.26 -24.21 -4.42
N PHE A 6 24.19 -25.00 -4.98
CA PHE A 6 24.21 -26.46 -4.77
C PHE A 6 24.50 -26.84 -3.32
N ASP A 7 25.43 -26.17 -2.64
CA ASP A 7 25.69 -26.40 -1.20
C ASP A 7 24.44 -26.07 -0.34
N ILE A 8 23.68 -25.03 -0.72
CA ILE A 8 22.39 -24.72 -0.06
C ILE A 8 21.35 -25.81 -0.35
N LEU A 9 21.25 -26.30 -1.60
CA LEU A 9 20.34 -27.37 -1.97
C LEU A 9 20.67 -28.68 -1.25
N ASP A 10 21.96 -29.01 -1.11
CA ASP A 10 22.39 -30.19 -0.37
C ASP A 10 22.02 -30.10 1.12
N ALA A 11 22.21 -28.94 1.73
CA ALA A 11 21.78 -28.69 3.09
C ALA A 11 20.25 -28.78 3.28
N LEU A 12 19.48 -28.45 2.24
CA LEU A 12 18.01 -28.57 2.22
C LEU A 12 17.51 -30.02 2.01
N LYS A 13 18.37 -30.97 1.60
CA LYS A 13 17.99 -32.39 1.55
C LYS A 13 17.68 -32.97 2.93
N ALA A 14 18.41 -32.51 3.95
CA ALA A 14 18.27 -32.97 5.34
C ALA A 14 17.24 -32.16 6.15
N LYS A 15 16.78 -30.99 5.66
CA LYS A 15 15.89 -30.06 6.39
C LYS A 15 14.90 -29.40 5.45
N GLU A 16 13.67 -29.23 5.89
CA GLU A 16 12.66 -28.52 5.12
C GLU A 16 13.01 -27.03 4.89
N ARG A 17 13.76 -26.43 5.83
CA ARG A 17 14.21 -25.03 5.79
C ARG A 17 15.53 -24.88 6.52
N LEU A 18 16.42 -24.03 5.98
CA LEU A 18 17.61 -23.56 6.72
C LEU A 18 17.24 -22.31 7.52
N ASP A 19 17.78 -22.19 8.72
CA ASP A 19 17.71 -20.96 9.48
C ASP A 19 18.69 -19.91 8.92
N GLU A 20 18.53 -18.64 9.33
CA GLU A 20 19.35 -17.53 8.84
C GLU A 20 20.85 -17.70 9.18
N ARG A 21 21.17 -18.35 10.31
CA ARG A 21 22.57 -18.61 10.76
C ARG A 21 23.23 -19.68 9.90
N GLU A 22 22.51 -20.76 9.59
CA GLU A 22 22.98 -21.83 8.73
C GLU A 22 23.25 -21.34 7.31
N LEU A 23 22.31 -20.59 6.74
CA LEU A 23 22.46 -19.97 5.42
C LEU A 23 23.65 -19.01 5.38
N THR A 24 23.80 -18.15 6.39
CA THR A 24 24.93 -17.22 6.51
C THR A 24 26.26 -17.96 6.60
N LYS A 25 26.34 -19.11 7.32
CA LYS A 25 27.57 -19.92 7.37
C LYS A 25 27.96 -20.45 5.98
N ILE A 26 27.00 -20.93 5.18
CA ILE A 26 27.28 -21.41 3.82
C ILE A 26 27.79 -20.25 2.96
N ILE A 27 27.11 -19.11 2.93
CA ILE A 27 27.50 -17.93 2.16
C ILE A 27 28.90 -17.43 2.57
N ASN A 28 29.19 -17.33 3.86
CA ASN A 28 30.49 -16.86 4.37
C ASN A 28 31.62 -17.83 4.03
N ARG A 29 31.39 -19.15 3.99
CA ARG A 29 32.37 -20.13 3.53
C ARG A 29 32.79 -19.85 2.08
N HIS A 30 31.84 -19.55 1.19
CA HIS A 30 32.11 -19.18 -0.19
C HIS A 30 32.81 -17.83 -0.31
N ASN A 31 32.43 -16.84 0.50
CA ASN A 31 33.12 -15.54 0.55
C ASN A 31 34.57 -15.68 0.97
N LYS A 32 34.87 -16.53 1.96
CA LYS A 32 36.23 -16.81 2.39
C LYS A 32 37.06 -17.46 1.26
N ARG A 33 36.52 -18.45 0.55
CA ARG A 33 37.19 -19.07 -0.61
C ARG A 33 37.49 -18.06 -1.72
N ILE A 34 36.56 -17.16 -2.04
CA ILE A 34 36.75 -16.11 -3.03
C ILE A 34 37.89 -15.16 -2.63
N LEU A 35 38.00 -14.82 -1.35
CA LEU A 35 39.08 -13.98 -0.82
C LEU A 35 40.44 -14.71 -0.84
N GLU A 36 40.46 -15.99 -0.53
CA GLU A 36 41.69 -16.82 -0.54
C GLU A 36 42.22 -17.00 -1.97
N THR A 37 41.37 -17.35 -2.94
CA THR A 37 41.76 -17.49 -4.36
C THR A 37 42.40 -16.20 -4.92
N ARG A 38 41.97 -15.03 -4.44
CA ARG A 38 42.54 -13.72 -4.84
C ARG A 38 43.87 -13.42 -4.18
N ARG A 39 44.07 -13.86 -2.94
CA ARG A 39 45.38 -13.69 -2.25
C ARG A 39 46.49 -14.51 -2.92
N PHE A 40 46.15 -15.67 -3.46
CA PHE A 40 47.11 -16.57 -4.10
C PHE A 40 47.22 -16.36 -5.64
N GLY A 41 46.26 -15.68 -6.29
CA GLY A 41 46.29 -15.40 -7.74
C GLY A 41 47.17 -14.22 -8.13
N ASN A 42 47.72 -13.44 -7.21
CA ASN A 42 48.63 -12.31 -7.49
C ASN A 42 50.12 -12.65 -7.31
N CYS A 43 50.49 -13.92 -7.26
CA CYS A 43 51.87 -14.34 -6.94
C CYS A 43 52.66 -14.92 -8.12
N ASP A 44 52.19 -14.85 -9.37
CA ASP A 44 52.94 -15.35 -10.52
C ASP A 44 53.02 -14.31 -11.65
N GLU A 45 53.91 -13.31 -11.49
CA GLU A 45 54.58 -12.68 -12.63
C GLU A 45 56.08 -12.66 -12.33
N PRO A 46 56.95 -13.27 -13.22
CA PRO A 46 58.37 -13.21 -13.07
C PRO A 46 58.92 -11.84 -13.49
N ASN A 47 59.78 -11.28 -12.63
CA ASN A 47 60.60 -10.09 -12.90
C ASN A 47 61.34 -10.19 -14.25
N GLY A 48 60.92 -9.43 -15.24
CA GLY A 48 61.66 -9.16 -16.47
C GLY A 48 61.86 -7.65 -16.65
N GLY A 49 63.07 -7.16 -16.39
CA GLY A 49 63.44 -5.77 -16.51
C GLY A 49 63.38 -5.26 -17.96
N GLY A 50 62.87 -4.04 -18.12
CA GLY A 50 62.87 -3.32 -19.40
C GLY A 50 62.31 -1.91 -19.22
N ASN A 51 63.24 -0.96 -19.18
CA ASN A 51 63.04 0.47 -19.05
C ASN A 51 62.48 1.04 -20.37
N THR A 52 61.28 1.59 -20.41
CA THR A 52 60.89 2.63 -21.37
C THR A 52 59.72 3.47 -20.80
N GLN A 53 60.00 4.76 -20.65
CA GLN A 53 59.03 5.81 -20.29
C GLN A 53 58.02 6.00 -21.43
N ASN A 54 56.75 5.79 -21.14
CA ASN A 54 55.65 6.44 -21.86
C ASN A 54 54.46 6.60 -20.90
N HIS A 55 54.03 7.85 -20.67
CA HIS A 55 52.87 8.20 -19.85
C HIS A 55 51.59 7.76 -20.57
N ALA A 56 51.00 6.66 -20.09
CA ALA A 56 49.59 6.33 -20.31
C ALA A 56 48.84 6.51 -18.99
N PRO A 57 47.56 6.94 -18.99
CA PRO A 57 46.80 7.10 -17.74
C PRO A 57 46.66 5.77 -17.04
N ALA A 58 46.81 5.77 -15.69
CA ALA A 58 46.72 4.60 -14.85
C ALA A 58 45.40 3.86 -15.06
N PRO A 59 45.42 2.50 -15.16
CA PRO A 59 44.22 1.73 -15.25
C PRO A 59 43.39 1.92 -13.96
N SER A 60 42.11 2.22 -14.13
CA SER A 60 41.14 2.32 -13.05
C SER A 60 41.22 1.07 -12.15
N GLU A 61 41.31 1.26 -10.82
CA GLU A 61 41.35 0.18 -9.84
C GLU A 61 40.26 -0.87 -10.16
N PRO A 62 40.60 -2.18 -10.17
CA PRO A 62 39.62 -3.21 -10.41
C PRO A 62 38.52 -3.13 -9.34
N ALA A 63 37.27 -2.97 -9.79
CA ALA A 63 36.10 -2.83 -8.93
C ALA A 63 36.13 -3.89 -7.82
N LYS A 64 36.19 -3.45 -6.57
CA LYS A 64 36.18 -4.33 -5.37
C LYS A 64 34.99 -5.26 -5.50
N ALA A 65 35.23 -6.55 -5.80
CA ALA A 65 34.16 -7.51 -5.95
C ALA A 65 33.41 -7.62 -4.61
N ARG A 66 32.15 -7.25 -4.66
CA ARG A 66 31.27 -7.31 -3.49
C ARG A 66 31.16 -8.77 -2.99
N PRO A 67 31.17 -9.01 -1.66
CA PRO A 67 30.99 -10.33 -1.10
C PRO A 67 29.65 -10.92 -1.53
N LEU A 68 29.60 -12.23 -1.73
CA LEU A 68 28.40 -12.96 -2.10
C LEU A 68 27.30 -12.73 -1.05
N SER A 69 26.12 -12.39 -1.50
CA SER A 69 24.95 -12.10 -0.68
C SER A 69 23.75 -12.95 -1.10
N LYS A 70 22.78 -13.11 -0.22
CA LYS A 70 21.50 -13.76 -0.49
C LYS A 70 20.80 -13.16 -1.73
N ARG A 71 20.85 -11.82 -1.90
CA ARG A 71 20.31 -11.14 -3.07
C ARG A 71 21.01 -11.56 -4.36
N GLN A 72 22.33 -11.58 -4.37
CA GLN A 72 23.09 -11.98 -5.56
C GLN A 72 22.85 -13.44 -5.96
N LEU A 73 22.70 -14.34 -4.98
CA LEU A 73 22.33 -15.74 -5.24
C LEU A 73 20.94 -15.85 -5.86
N MET A 74 19.96 -15.11 -5.34
CA MET A 74 18.61 -15.09 -5.91
C MET A 74 18.61 -14.51 -7.33
N THR A 75 19.27 -13.38 -7.56
CA THR A 75 19.37 -12.78 -8.90
C THR A 75 20.05 -13.72 -9.89
N PHE A 76 21.13 -14.38 -9.48
CA PHE A 76 21.83 -15.37 -10.31
C PHE A 76 20.94 -16.59 -10.63
N TYR A 77 20.22 -17.11 -9.63
CA TYR A 77 19.26 -18.22 -9.82
C TYR A 77 18.19 -17.85 -10.86
N LEU A 78 17.59 -16.66 -10.73
CA LEU A 78 16.55 -16.18 -11.65
C LEU A 78 17.09 -15.90 -13.06
N ASP A 79 18.32 -15.38 -13.16
CA ASP A 79 18.98 -15.18 -14.45
C ASP A 79 19.23 -16.49 -15.20
N VAL A 80 19.78 -17.51 -14.51
CA VAL A 80 19.98 -18.84 -15.11
C VAL A 80 18.65 -19.45 -15.54
N GLN A 81 17.63 -19.35 -14.70
CA GLN A 81 16.29 -19.89 -15.02
C GLN A 81 15.68 -19.23 -16.27
N LYS A 82 15.83 -17.90 -16.42
CA LYS A 82 15.19 -17.14 -17.50
C LYS A 82 16.03 -17.11 -18.79
N ASN A 83 17.34 -16.92 -18.68
CA ASN A 83 18.19 -16.55 -19.79
C ASN A 83 19.18 -17.64 -20.24
N GLN A 84 19.30 -18.76 -19.49
CA GLN A 84 20.28 -19.82 -19.75
C GLN A 84 19.60 -21.20 -19.72
N PRO A 85 18.70 -21.53 -20.69
CA PRO A 85 17.84 -22.72 -20.63
C PRO A 85 18.60 -24.05 -20.61
N GLU A 86 19.73 -24.16 -21.31
CA GLU A 86 20.57 -25.36 -21.29
C GLU A 86 21.20 -25.57 -19.91
N ARG A 87 21.76 -24.50 -19.33
CA ARG A 87 22.32 -24.55 -17.98
C ARG A 87 21.25 -24.84 -16.93
N TRP A 88 20.08 -24.23 -17.06
CA TRP A 88 18.95 -24.49 -16.18
C TRP A 88 18.54 -25.96 -16.22
N SER A 89 18.42 -26.54 -17.43
CA SER A 89 18.07 -27.95 -17.61
C SER A 89 19.13 -28.89 -17.03
N SER A 90 20.42 -28.52 -17.13
CA SER A 90 21.53 -29.31 -16.56
C SER A 90 21.50 -29.40 -15.04
N TRP A 91 20.86 -28.45 -14.35
CA TRP A 91 20.71 -28.50 -12.88
C TRP A 91 19.76 -29.58 -12.39
N GLY A 92 18.82 -30.04 -13.23
CA GLY A 92 17.91 -31.16 -12.95
C GLY A 92 17.09 -30.97 -11.67
N LEU A 93 16.73 -29.71 -11.30
CA LEU A 93 16.03 -29.42 -10.06
C LEU A 93 14.55 -29.78 -10.16
N SER A 94 14.06 -30.58 -9.22
CA SER A 94 12.62 -30.80 -9.07
C SER A 94 11.89 -29.53 -8.62
N ASP A 95 10.59 -29.44 -8.89
CA ASP A 95 9.75 -28.30 -8.46
C ASP A 95 9.81 -28.09 -6.95
N GLU A 96 9.93 -29.15 -6.18
CA GLU A 96 10.07 -29.07 -4.72
C GLU A 96 11.41 -28.46 -4.31
N GLN A 97 12.50 -28.85 -4.95
CA GLN A 97 13.83 -28.26 -4.70
C GLN A 97 13.88 -26.80 -5.08
N GLN A 98 13.28 -26.42 -6.20
CA GLN A 98 13.15 -25.02 -6.63
C GLN A 98 12.37 -24.21 -5.60
N ARG A 99 11.21 -24.70 -5.15
CA ARG A 99 10.41 -24.04 -4.12
C ARG A 99 11.17 -23.84 -2.80
N ARG A 100 11.87 -24.88 -2.33
CA ARG A 100 12.67 -24.81 -1.08
C ARG A 100 13.82 -23.82 -1.20
N LEU A 101 14.52 -23.80 -2.33
CA LEU A 101 15.61 -22.86 -2.60
C LEU A 101 15.11 -21.42 -2.63
N VAL A 102 14.05 -21.13 -3.39
CA VAL A 102 13.45 -19.79 -3.46
C VAL A 102 12.99 -19.31 -2.09
N ARG A 103 12.30 -20.15 -1.32
CA ARG A 103 11.88 -19.82 0.05
C ARG A 103 13.08 -19.49 0.98
N THR A 104 14.20 -20.22 0.83
CA THR A 104 15.40 -20.00 1.64
C THR A 104 16.12 -18.71 1.26
N LEU A 105 16.17 -18.39 -0.03
CA LEU A 105 16.82 -17.20 -0.56
C LEU A 105 15.91 -15.95 -0.52
N GLN A 106 14.60 -16.10 -0.37
CA GLN A 106 13.65 -14.99 -0.33
C GLN A 106 13.97 -14.00 0.79
N MET A 107 14.03 -12.71 0.44
CA MET A 107 14.30 -11.63 1.39
C MET A 107 13.00 -11.03 1.92
N LYS A 108 12.93 -10.78 3.24
CA LYS A 108 11.77 -10.15 3.89
C LYS A 108 10.43 -10.86 3.56
N PRO A 109 10.31 -12.18 3.80
CA PRO A 109 9.18 -13.00 3.35
C PRO A 109 7.81 -12.50 3.85
N ARG A 110 7.76 -11.78 4.98
CA ARG A 110 6.52 -11.20 5.52
C ARG A 110 5.85 -10.17 4.59
N ARG A 111 6.59 -9.60 3.61
CA ARG A 111 6.05 -8.55 2.71
C ARG A 111 4.98 -9.06 1.76
N THR A 112 5.01 -10.33 1.39
CA THR A 112 4.05 -10.97 0.50
C THR A 112 3.45 -12.22 1.13
N ALA A 113 3.42 -12.28 2.47
CA ALA A 113 2.88 -13.43 3.20
C ALA A 113 1.38 -13.63 2.96
N SER A 114 0.65 -12.55 2.68
CA SER A 114 -0.77 -12.59 2.27
C SER A 114 -0.98 -13.07 0.83
N GLY A 115 0.11 -13.33 0.08
CA GLY A 115 0.04 -13.66 -1.33
C GLY A 115 -0.21 -12.48 -2.27
N VAL A 116 -0.15 -11.26 -1.74
CA VAL A 116 -0.32 -10.02 -2.51
C VAL A 116 0.95 -9.17 -2.37
N ALA A 117 1.50 -8.72 -3.49
CA ALA A 117 2.62 -7.80 -3.53
C ALA A 117 2.12 -6.35 -3.45
N THR A 118 2.46 -5.65 -2.37
CA THR A 118 2.08 -4.24 -2.23
C THR A 118 3.10 -3.34 -2.91
N ILE A 119 2.63 -2.49 -3.82
CA ILE A 119 3.41 -1.46 -4.51
C ILE A 119 2.85 -0.09 -4.13
N THR A 120 3.64 0.67 -3.37
CA THR A 120 3.31 2.05 -3.00
C THR A 120 4.02 3.00 -3.96
N VAL A 121 3.26 3.93 -4.52
CA VAL A 121 3.69 4.98 -5.44
C VAL A 121 3.28 6.35 -4.89
N LEU A 122 4.04 7.39 -5.22
CA LEU A 122 3.73 8.76 -4.85
C LEU A 122 3.44 9.61 -6.09
N THR A 123 2.47 10.51 -5.93
CA THR A 123 2.24 11.61 -6.88
C THR A 123 3.36 12.65 -6.79
N LYS A 124 3.55 13.45 -7.83
CA LYS A 124 4.48 14.59 -7.79
C LYS A 124 4.06 15.63 -6.75
N PRO A 125 4.96 16.53 -6.30
CA PRO A 125 4.59 17.70 -5.50
C PRO A 125 3.41 18.44 -6.14
N TRP A 126 2.47 18.88 -5.31
CA TRP A 126 1.28 19.63 -5.74
C TRP A 126 0.76 20.48 -4.59
N LYS A 127 -0.01 21.53 -4.92
CA LYS A 127 -0.69 22.39 -3.94
C LYS A 127 -1.60 21.55 -3.03
N CYS A 128 -1.74 22.01 -1.81
CA CYS A 128 -2.70 21.44 -0.86
C CYS A 128 -3.71 22.49 -0.43
N SER A 129 -4.98 22.13 -0.44
CA SER A 129 -6.08 23.01 0.01
C SER A 129 -6.10 23.29 1.52
N SER A 130 -5.13 22.77 2.29
CA SER A 130 -5.05 22.93 3.74
C SER A 130 -3.61 23.17 4.22
N ASN A 131 -3.47 23.79 5.39
CA ASN A 131 -2.18 24.08 6.01
C ASN A 131 -2.12 23.62 7.48
N CYS A 132 -2.41 22.32 7.71
CA CYS A 132 -2.43 21.75 9.06
C CYS A 132 -1.11 21.95 9.81
N LEU A 133 -1.17 22.32 11.11
CA LEU A 133 -0.01 22.68 11.94
C LEU A 133 1.08 21.61 12.02
N TYR A 134 0.68 20.34 12.08
CA TYR A 134 1.59 19.18 12.21
C TYR A 134 2.13 18.69 10.87
N CYS A 135 1.77 19.31 9.74
CA CYS A 135 2.06 18.78 8.42
C CYS A 135 3.45 19.21 7.93
N PRO A 136 4.37 18.27 7.62
CA PRO A 136 5.66 18.61 7.01
C PRO A 136 5.53 19.38 5.70
N ASN A 137 6.49 20.24 5.41
CA ASN A 137 6.52 21.18 4.29
C ASN A 137 7.77 20.99 3.41
N ASP A 138 8.25 19.78 3.19
CA ASP A 138 9.37 19.50 2.28
C ASP A 138 8.93 19.76 0.82
N LEU A 139 9.50 20.81 0.19
CA LEU A 139 9.16 21.21 -1.19
C LEU A 139 9.55 20.21 -2.26
N ARG A 140 10.43 19.27 -1.95
CA ARG A 140 10.79 18.17 -2.86
C ARG A 140 9.68 17.12 -2.96
N MET A 141 8.77 17.09 -1.97
CA MET A 141 7.75 16.06 -1.81
C MET A 141 6.34 16.64 -1.89
N PRO A 142 5.34 15.82 -2.20
CA PRO A 142 3.96 16.21 -1.98
C PRO A 142 3.75 16.52 -0.48
N LYS A 143 2.88 17.49 -0.20
CA LYS A 143 2.58 17.96 1.14
C LYS A 143 2.37 16.80 2.11
N SER A 144 2.93 16.87 3.31
CA SER A 144 2.87 15.85 4.37
C SER A 144 3.94 14.75 4.29
N TYR A 145 4.75 14.69 3.24
CA TYR A 145 5.82 13.69 3.08
C TYR A 145 7.19 14.35 3.20
N LEU A 146 8.20 13.55 3.61
CA LEU A 146 9.59 13.95 3.73
C LEU A 146 10.45 13.15 2.76
N ALA A 147 11.47 13.79 2.20
CA ALA A 147 12.34 13.18 1.19
C ALA A 147 13.05 11.92 1.69
N ASP A 148 13.34 11.82 2.99
CA ASP A 148 14.02 10.66 3.60
C ASP A 148 13.11 9.46 3.85
N GLU A 149 11.79 9.58 3.66
CA GLU A 149 10.88 8.44 3.72
C GLU A 149 11.17 7.46 2.56
N PRO A 150 11.20 6.13 2.80
CA PRO A 150 11.62 5.16 1.78
C PRO A 150 10.77 5.16 0.49
N ALA A 151 9.50 5.53 0.56
CA ALA A 151 8.65 5.64 -0.62
C ALA A 151 8.97 6.92 -1.41
N CYS A 152 9.24 8.01 -0.70
CA CYS A 152 9.61 9.32 -1.25
C CYS A 152 10.93 9.27 -2.01
N GLN A 153 11.99 8.67 -1.41
CA GLN A 153 13.27 8.47 -2.08
C GLN A 153 13.14 7.69 -3.39
N ARG A 154 12.25 6.68 -3.43
CA ARG A 154 12.01 5.93 -4.67
C ARG A 154 11.29 6.77 -5.71
N ALA A 155 10.25 7.50 -5.30
CA ALA A 155 9.48 8.36 -6.19
C ALA A 155 10.35 9.48 -6.78
N GLU A 156 11.17 10.14 -5.99
CA GLU A 156 12.08 11.17 -6.42
C GLU A 156 13.08 10.66 -7.49
N ARG A 157 13.72 9.51 -7.25
CA ARG A 157 14.65 8.85 -8.19
C ARG A 157 13.98 8.34 -9.47
N THR A 158 12.67 8.41 -9.55
CA THR A 158 11.85 8.02 -10.70
C THR A 158 10.95 9.18 -11.18
N PHE A 159 11.33 10.44 -10.90
CA PHE A 159 10.63 11.66 -11.36
C PHE A 159 9.14 11.70 -10.96
N PHE A 160 8.75 10.99 -9.91
CA PHE A 160 7.35 10.76 -9.52
C PHE A 160 6.50 10.15 -10.65
N ASP A 161 7.11 9.59 -11.68
CA ASP A 161 6.43 8.93 -12.78
C ASP A 161 5.87 7.57 -12.33
N PRO A 162 4.56 7.33 -12.47
CA PRO A 162 3.91 6.11 -11.98
C PRO A 162 4.42 4.84 -12.66
N TYR A 163 4.69 4.88 -13.96
CA TYR A 163 5.24 3.75 -14.71
C TYR A 163 6.63 3.37 -14.21
N LEU A 164 7.53 4.35 -14.06
CA LEU A 164 8.88 4.13 -13.55
C LEU A 164 8.89 3.60 -12.11
N GLN A 165 7.99 4.11 -11.25
CA GLN A 165 7.87 3.64 -9.87
C GLN A 165 7.45 2.17 -9.82
N VAL A 166 6.44 1.78 -10.60
CA VAL A 166 5.95 0.39 -10.66
C VAL A 166 7.01 -0.54 -11.25
N ALA A 167 7.61 -0.20 -12.39
CA ALA A 167 8.64 -1.00 -13.05
C ALA A 167 9.87 -1.22 -12.15
N ALA A 168 10.36 -0.16 -11.49
CA ALA A 168 11.47 -0.26 -10.53
C ALA A 168 11.09 -1.14 -9.31
N ARG A 169 9.83 -1.08 -8.88
CA ARG A 169 9.35 -1.87 -7.75
C ARG A 169 9.15 -3.33 -8.11
N LEU A 170 8.61 -3.64 -9.29
CA LEU A 170 8.53 -5.01 -9.84
C LEU A 170 9.92 -5.64 -9.91
N LYS A 171 10.89 -4.93 -10.50
CA LYS A 171 12.29 -5.36 -10.55
C LYS A 171 12.82 -5.72 -9.17
N ALA A 172 12.65 -4.82 -8.20
CA ALA A 172 13.15 -5.04 -6.84
C ALA A 172 12.46 -6.21 -6.13
N LEU A 173 11.15 -6.41 -6.32
CA LEU A 173 10.41 -7.51 -5.71
C LEU A 173 10.82 -8.86 -6.34
N THR A 174 10.95 -8.93 -7.66
CA THR A 174 11.42 -10.12 -8.37
C THR A 174 12.84 -10.51 -7.93
N GLU A 175 13.78 -9.55 -7.90
CA GLU A 175 15.14 -9.78 -7.42
C GLU A 175 15.22 -10.25 -5.96
N MET A 176 14.20 -9.94 -5.14
CA MET A 176 14.06 -10.42 -3.78
C MET A 176 13.35 -11.78 -3.66
N GLY A 177 12.93 -12.39 -4.77
CA GLY A 177 12.22 -13.67 -4.80
C GLY A 177 10.74 -13.60 -4.41
N HIS A 178 10.10 -12.44 -4.55
CA HIS A 178 8.67 -12.31 -4.29
C HIS A 178 7.83 -12.65 -5.52
N ILE A 179 6.69 -13.30 -5.30
CA ILE A 179 5.66 -13.51 -6.31
C ILE A 179 4.89 -12.20 -6.49
N THR A 180 4.66 -11.79 -7.73
CA THR A 180 4.02 -10.52 -8.10
C THR A 180 2.83 -10.69 -9.04
N ASP A 181 2.21 -11.87 -9.06
CA ASP A 181 1.01 -12.18 -9.86
C ASP A 181 -0.25 -11.46 -9.37
N LYS A 182 -0.27 -11.03 -8.10
CA LYS A 182 -1.31 -10.23 -7.47
C LYS A 182 -0.69 -8.99 -6.85
N VAL A 183 -1.13 -7.83 -7.28
CA VAL A 183 -0.59 -6.54 -6.83
C VAL A 183 -1.68 -5.69 -6.18
N GLU A 184 -1.42 -5.18 -4.98
CA GLU A 184 -2.15 -4.07 -4.39
C GLU A 184 -1.37 -2.78 -4.66
N LEU A 185 -1.98 -1.86 -5.41
CA LEU A 185 -1.45 -0.54 -5.67
C LEU A 185 -1.91 0.43 -4.58
N ILE A 186 -0.98 1.18 -3.99
CA ILE A 186 -1.28 2.23 -3.02
C ILE A 186 -0.74 3.55 -3.54
N VAL A 187 -1.66 4.44 -3.94
CA VAL A 187 -1.35 5.80 -4.37
C VAL A 187 -1.35 6.71 -3.15
N LEU A 188 -0.20 7.25 -2.84
CA LEU A 188 0.02 8.22 -1.78
C LEU A 188 0.48 9.55 -2.39
N GLY A 189 0.53 10.60 -1.56
CA GLY A 189 1.00 11.92 -1.98
C GLY A 189 0.21 13.01 -1.29
N GLY A 190 -0.01 14.14 -1.98
CA GLY A 190 -0.92 15.18 -1.52
C GLY A 190 -2.38 14.70 -1.56
N THR A 191 -3.30 15.64 -1.38
CA THR A 191 -4.73 15.33 -1.55
C THR A 191 -5.02 14.96 -3.00
N TRP A 192 -5.35 13.70 -3.28
CA TRP A 192 -5.59 13.20 -4.63
C TRP A 192 -6.57 14.07 -5.44
N SER A 193 -7.65 14.49 -4.79
CA SER A 193 -8.72 15.30 -5.41
C SER A 193 -8.30 16.74 -5.75
N ASP A 194 -7.10 17.18 -5.35
CA ASP A 194 -6.57 18.50 -5.71
C ASP A 194 -5.77 18.48 -7.03
N TYR A 195 -5.46 17.28 -7.57
CA TYR A 195 -4.81 17.14 -8.89
C TYR A 195 -5.82 17.25 -10.03
N PRO A 196 -5.42 17.77 -11.21
CA PRO A 196 -6.29 17.79 -12.41
C PRO A 196 -6.76 16.40 -12.80
N GLU A 197 -7.99 16.25 -13.24
CA GLU A 197 -8.58 14.96 -13.64
C GLU A 197 -7.76 14.25 -14.73
N SER A 198 -7.30 14.97 -15.74
CA SER A 198 -6.46 14.40 -16.81
C SER A 198 -5.15 13.81 -16.29
N TYR A 199 -4.54 14.43 -15.24
CA TYR A 199 -3.38 13.88 -14.56
C TYR A 199 -3.73 12.64 -13.74
N GLN A 200 -4.87 12.65 -13.04
CA GLN A 200 -5.34 11.49 -12.27
C GLN A 200 -5.54 10.28 -13.18
N ILE A 201 -6.22 10.45 -14.32
CA ILE A 201 -6.46 9.38 -15.30
C ILE A 201 -5.12 8.87 -15.86
N TRP A 202 -4.21 9.78 -16.26
CA TRP A 202 -2.87 9.42 -16.73
C TRP A 202 -2.08 8.64 -15.68
N PHE A 203 -2.10 9.10 -14.45
CA PHE A 203 -1.36 8.47 -13.36
C PHE A 203 -1.80 7.02 -13.16
N ILE A 204 -3.10 6.78 -13.08
CA ILE A 204 -3.65 5.42 -12.92
C ILE A 204 -3.40 4.58 -14.17
N ARG A 205 -3.61 5.12 -15.38
CA ARG A 205 -3.30 4.42 -16.64
C ARG A 205 -1.86 3.90 -16.66
N GLU A 206 -0.90 4.74 -16.31
CA GLU A 206 0.52 4.38 -16.33
C GLU A 206 0.90 3.33 -15.26
N LEU A 207 0.18 3.28 -14.13
CA LEU A 207 0.33 2.19 -13.16
C LEU A 207 -0.06 0.84 -13.77
N PHE A 208 -1.23 0.77 -14.40
CA PHE A 208 -1.71 -0.45 -15.06
C PHE A 208 -0.83 -0.84 -16.24
N ARG A 209 -0.46 0.12 -17.08
CA ARG A 209 0.42 -0.09 -18.21
C ARG A 209 1.76 -0.71 -17.81
N ALA A 210 2.40 -0.21 -16.75
CA ALA A 210 3.66 -0.78 -16.26
C ALA A 210 3.50 -2.25 -15.77
N LEU A 211 2.36 -2.59 -15.18
CA LEU A 211 2.05 -3.96 -14.76
C LEU A 211 1.75 -4.87 -15.96
N ASN A 212 1.04 -4.36 -16.98
CA ASN A 212 0.73 -5.09 -18.20
C ASN A 212 2.01 -5.36 -19.03
N ASP A 213 2.90 -4.36 -19.15
CA ASP A 213 4.20 -4.49 -19.81
C ASP A 213 5.15 -5.46 -19.05
N GLY A 214 5.00 -5.61 -17.74
CA GLY A 214 5.74 -6.57 -16.93
C GLY A 214 7.27 -6.46 -17.05
N SER A 215 7.92 -7.45 -17.67
CA SER A 215 9.38 -7.43 -17.88
C SER A 215 9.81 -6.34 -18.86
N GLN A 216 9.00 -6.02 -19.86
CA GLN A 216 9.28 -4.96 -20.81
C GLN A 216 9.31 -3.59 -20.11
N ALA A 217 8.48 -3.38 -19.09
CA ALA A 217 8.54 -2.15 -18.31
C ALA A 217 9.91 -1.95 -17.64
N ILE A 218 10.56 -3.04 -17.21
CA ILE A 218 11.91 -2.99 -16.63
C ILE A 218 12.95 -2.61 -17.69
N GLU A 219 12.81 -3.09 -18.91
CA GLU A 219 13.69 -2.77 -20.05
C GLU A 219 13.50 -1.32 -20.51
N ASN A 220 12.29 -0.79 -20.44
CA ASN A 220 11.96 0.59 -20.81
C ASN A 220 12.44 1.65 -19.78
N LEU A 221 12.88 1.25 -18.57
CA LEU A 221 13.30 2.18 -17.52
C LEU A 221 14.32 3.24 -17.98
N PRO A 222 15.44 2.89 -18.68
CA PRO A 222 16.43 3.88 -19.09
C PRO A 222 15.87 4.91 -20.09
N ALA A 223 15.16 4.44 -21.11
CA ALA A 223 14.59 5.30 -22.15
C ALA A 223 13.57 6.29 -21.56
N ARG A 224 12.69 5.82 -20.70
CA ARG A 224 11.69 6.68 -20.07
C ARG A 224 12.30 7.70 -19.09
N LYS A 225 13.36 7.33 -18.35
CA LYS A 225 14.12 8.28 -17.53
C LYS A 225 14.75 9.37 -18.39
N HIS A 226 15.37 8.96 -19.49
CA HIS A 226 16.01 9.91 -20.43
C HIS A 226 15.01 10.95 -20.97
N THR A 227 13.73 10.63 -21.12
CA THR A 227 12.69 11.61 -21.52
C THR A 227 12.59 12.77 -20.52
N TYR A 228 12.61 12.48 -19.21
CA TYR A 228 12.59 13.50 -18.15
C TYR A 228 13.89 14.30 -18.10
N GLU A 229 15.02 13.62 -18.20
CA GLU A 229 16.36 14.25 -18.22
C GLU A 229 16.51 15.18 -19.41
N SER A 230 16.03 14.78 -20.60
CA SER A 230 16.02 15.59 -21.82
C SER A 230 15.10 16.81 -21.73
N ALA A 231 14.07 16.76 -20.89
CA ALA A 231 13.22 17.89 -20.56
C ALA A 231 13.86 18.84 -19.51
N GLY A 232 15.06 18.53 -19.02
CA GLY A 232 15.77 19.31 -18.02
C GLY A 232 15.38 19.04 -16.57
N ILE A 233 14.71 17.92 -16.29
CA ILE A 233 14.34 17.53 -14.92
C ILE A 233 15.39 16.56 -14.37
N SER A 234 15.90 16.86 -13.17
CA SER A 234 16.81 15.99 -12.44
C SER A 234 16.07 15.05 -11.49
N CYS A 235 16.65 13.88 -11.24
CA CYS A 235 16.27 12.97 -10.15
C CYS A 235 17.43 12.77 -9.14
N ASP A 236 18.48 13.56 -9.24
CA ASP A 236 19.59 13.57 -8.30
C ASP A 236 19.17 14.30 -7.01
N PRO A 237 19.22 13.64 -5.83
CA PRO A 237 18.75 14.23 -4.58
C PRO A 237 19.51 15.51 -4.18
N GLU A 238 20.81 15.61 -4.48
CA GLU A 238 21.60 16.79 -4.12
C GLU A 238 21.25 17.99 -5.00
N LEU A 239 21.05 17.77 -6.31
CA LEU A 239 20.59 18.82 -7.22
C LEU A 239 19.17 19.28 -6.87
N LEU A 240 18.27 18.36 -6.53
CA LEU A 240 16.90 18.70 -6.12
C LEU A 240 16.89 19.46 -4.80
N LYS A 241 17.73 19.07 -3.83
CA LYS A 241 17.88 19.80 -2.57
C LYS A 241 18.38 21.22 -2.80
N ALA A 242 19.37 21.39 -3.68
CA ALA A 242 19.86 22.71 -4.06
C ALA A 242 18.79 23.55 -4.78
N PHE A 243 18.00 22.93 -5.66
CA PHE A 243 16.92 23.60 -6.40
C PHE A 243 15.86 24.22 -5.48
N VAL A 244 15.48 23.53 -4.40
CA VAL A 244 14.44 24.02 -3.49
C VAL A 244 14.99 24.84 -2.31
N ALA A 245 16.31 24.91 -2.10
CA ALA A 245 16.95 25.35 -0.86
C ALA A 245 16.48 26.75 -0.39
N GLU A 246 16.42 27.72 -1.29
CA GLU A 246 16.03 29.09 -0.93
C GLU A 246 14.56 29.17 -0.53
N GLU A 247 13.65 28.56 -1.28
CA GLU A 247 12.23 28.57 -0.95
C GLU A 247 11.94 27.72 0.29
N GLN A 248 12.71 26.63 0.51
CA GLN A 248 12.61 25.83 1.74
C GLN A 248 13.01 26.65 2.95
N ARG A 249 14.14 27.39 2.88
CA ARG A 249 14.56 28.31 3.95
C ARG A 249 13.48 29.35 4.26
N ARG A 250 12.82 29.91 3.24
CA ARG A 250 11.72 30.89 3.41
C ARG A 250 10.49 30.26 4.08
N ILE A 251 10.18 28.98 3.80
CA ILE A 251 9.12 28.25 4.51
C ILE A 251 9.52 28.03 5.97
N ASP A 252 10.74 27.55 6.21
CA ASP A 252 11.23 27.24 7.55
C ASP A 252 11.25 28.51 8.43
N ASN A 253 11.53 29.68 7.84
CA ASN A 253 11.43 30.99 8.48
C ASN A 253 10.01 31.59 8.47
N ARG A 254 9.01 30.88 7.85
CA ARG A 254 7.61 31.35 7.74
C ARG A 254 7.41 32.64 6.93
N GLU A 255 8.34 32.94 6.06
CA GLU A 255 8.27 34.07 5.13
C GLU A 255 7.31 33.79 3.96
N THR A 256 6.98 32.52 3.72
CA THR A 256 6.11 32.06 2.64
C THR A 256 5.38 30.78 3.02
N THR A 257 4.30 30.44 2.28
CA THR A 257 3.58 29.18 2.43
C THR A 257 4.05 28.14 1.43
N TYR A 258 3.79 26.84 1.71
CA TYR A 258 4.08 25.74 0.78
C TYR A 258 3.50 25.99 -0.62
N ASN A 259 2.23 26.45 -0.71
CA ASN A 259 1.57 26.67 -2.00
C ASN A 259 2.22 27.82 -2.81
N GLN A 260 2.61 28.91 -2.14
CA GLN A 260 3.30 30.03 -2.80
C GLN A 260 4.70 29.64 -3.29
N ALA A 261 5.43 28.88 -2.48
CA ALA A 261 6.73 28.34 -2.86
C ALA A 261 6.62 27.35 -4.03
N PHE A 262 5.59 26.48 -3.98
CA PHE A 262 5.28 25.55 -5.08
C PHE A 262 5.05 26.31 -6.40
N ASP A 263 4.27 27.39 -6.40
CA ASP A 263 4.00 28.16 -7.62
C ASP A 263 5.29 28.71 -8.24
N ARG A 264 6.19 29.28 -7.41
CA ARG A 264 7.49 29.79 -7.90
C ARG A 264 8.43 28.70 -8.42
N LEU A 265 8.47 27.54 -7.74
CA LEU A 265 9.39 26.46 -8.10
C LEU A 265 8.91 25.59 -9.25
N TYR A 266 7.64 25.25 -9.28
CA TYR A 266 7.07 24.27 -10.19
C TYR A 266 6.05 24.86 -11.16
N GLY A 267 5.25 25.83 -10.73
CA GLY A 267 4.19 26.44 -11.55
C GLY A 267 4.76 27.28 -12.70
N GLU A 268 5.86 27.99 -12.48
CA GLU A 268 6.53 28.84 -13.44
C GLU A 268 7.70 28.15 -14.16
N ASN A 269 8.02 26.91 -13.80
CA ASN A 269 9.14 26.16 -14.35
C ASN A 269 8.81 25.56 -15.72
N ALA A 270 9.54 26.01 -16.76
CA ALA A 270 9.32 25.58 -18.14
C ALA A 270 9.49 24.06 -18.37
N ALA A 271 10.45 23.42 -17.68
CA ALA A 271 10.67 21.97 -17.78
C ALA A 271 9.47 21.18 -17.25
N TRP A 272 8.95 21.55 -16.08
CA TRP A 272 7.75 20.92 -15.49
C TRP A 272 6.49 21.23 -16.30
N ALA A 273 6.35 22.43 -16.86
CA ALA A 273 5.25 22.79 -17.76
C ALA A 273 5.26 21.94 -19.05
N SER A 274 6.46 21.71 -19.62
CA SER A 274 6.63 20.84 -20.78
C SER A 274 6.21 19.39 -20.47
N VAL A 275 6.67 18.84 -19.35
CA VAL A 275 6.32 17.48 -18.91
C VAL A 275 4.83 17.34 -18.64
N ALA A 276 4.19 18.34 -18.05
CA ALA A 276 2.76 18.32 -17.77
C ALA A 276 1.87 18.21 -19.03
N GLN A 277 2.38 18.57 -20.22
CA GLN A 277 1.63 18.45 -21.48
C GLN A 277 1.35 17.00 -21.86
N TRP A 278 2.29 16.09 -21.58
CA TRP A 278 2.13 14.66 -21.87
C TRP A 278 1.70 13.82 -20.67
N GLN A 279 1.58 14.42 -19.48
CA GLN A 279 0.99 13.78 -18.31
C GLN A 279 -0.55 13.89 -18.32
N LYS A 280 -1.17 13.44 -19.40
CA LYS A 280 -2.62 13.43 -19.62
C LYS A 280 -3.03 12.12 -20.28
N ALA A 281 -4.24 11.67 -20.01
CA ALA A 281 -4.86 10.52 -20.66
C ALA A 281 -6.37 10.66 -20.70
N THR A 282 -7.01 9.86 -21.57
CA THR A 282 -8.48 9.74 -21.64
C THR A 282 -8.97 8.54 -20.83
N TRP A 283 -10.27 8.50 -20.58
CA TRP A 283 -10.91 7.36 -19.92
C TRP A 283 -10.79 6.08 -20.75
N GLU A 284 -10.90 6.16 -22.07
CA GLU A 284 -10.80 5.03 -23.00
C GLU A 284 -9.39 4.40 -22.97
N GLU A 285 -8.36 5.23 -22.88
CA GLU A 285 -6.97 4.74 -22.74
C GLU A 285 -6.77 4.00 -21.42
N LEU A 286 -7.37 4.49 -20.32
CA LEU A 286 -7.32 3.82 -19.02
C LEU A 286 -8.10 2.50 -19.05
N GLU A 287 -9.29 2.49 -19.62
CA GLU A 287 -10.14 1.29 -19.70
C GLU A 287 -9.50 0.20 -20.55
N THR A 288 -8.78 0.56 -21.62
CA THR A 288 -7.95 -0.38 -22.40
C THR A 288 -6.88 -1.07 -21.52
N GLU A 289 -6.21 -0.31 -20.66
CA GLU A 289 -5.22 -0.90 -19.73
C GLU A 289 -5.89 -1.77 -18.65
N HIS A 290 -7.11 -1.42 -18.22
CA HIS A 290 -7.89 -2.25 -17.31
C HIS A 290 -8.22 -3.61 -17.95
N ASP A 291 -8.72 -3.61 -19.18
CA ASP A 291 -9.09 -4.85 -19.89
C ASP A 291 -7.89 -5.76 -20.08
N ALA A 292 -6.75 -5.21 -20.44
CA ALA A 292 -5.48 -5.97 -20.52
C ALA A 292 -5.07 -6.56 -19.16
N ASN A 293 -5.38 -5.90 -18.05
CA ASN A 293 -4.96 -6.33 -16.72
C ASN A 293 -5.85 -7.45 -16.12
N VAL A 294 -7.06 -7.66 -16.62
CA VAL A 294 -7.99 -8.70 -16.11
C VAL A 294 -7.30 -10.07 -16.07
N ASP A 295 -6.58 -10.41 -17.15
CA ASP A 295 -5.87 -11.67 -17.31
C ASP A 295 -4.34 -11.49 -17.38
N GLY A 296 -3.85 -10.31 -17.02
CA GLY A 296 -2.44 -9.94 -17.03
C GLY A 296 -1.58 -10.79 -16.08
N GLN A 297 -0.26 -10.79 -16.31
CA GLN A 297 0.71 -11.48 -15.45
C GLN A 297 0.78 -10.88 -14.04
N HIS A 298 0.66 -9.54 -13.92
CA HIS A 298 0.68 -8.78 -12.67
C HIS A 298 -0.67 -8.11 -12.48
N ARG A 299 -1.66 -8.83 -11.94
CA ARG A 299 -3.04 -8.39 -11.83
C ARG A 299 -3.24 -7.48 -10.63
N VAL A 300 -3.94 -6.37 -10.84
CA VAL A 300 -4.32 -5.45 -9.76
C VAL A 300 -5.49 -6.02 -8.98
N VAL A 301 -5.22 -6.50 -7.76
CA VAL A 301 -6.23 -7.07 -6.85
C VAL A 301 -6.71 -6.07 -5.79
N GLY A 302 -6.19 -4.86 -5.81
CA GLY A 302 -6.61 -3.73 -5.00
C GLY A 302 -5.96 -2.45 -5.46
N LEU A 303 -6.73 -1.36 -5.53
CA LEU A 303 -6.25 0.00 -5.76
C LEU A 303 -6.72 0.86 -4.59
N VAL A 304 -5.76 1.52 -3.95
CA VAL A 304 -5.96 2.35 -2.77
C VAL A 304 -5.61 3.79 -3.11
N ILE A 305 -6.50 4.72 -2.84
CA ILE A 305 -6.29 6.16 -3.07
C ILE A 305 -6.51 6.91 -1.76
N GLU A 306 -5.65 7.91 -1.48
CA GLU A 306 -5.71 8.75 -0.30
C GLU A 306 -6.34 10.11 -0.65
N THR A 307 -7.36 10.52 0.11
CA THR A 307 -8.01 11.82 -0.03
C THR A 307 -8.49 12.37 1.31
N ARG A 308 -9.30 13.41 1.28
CA ARG A 308 -9.83 14.10 2.47
C ARG A 308 -11.35 13.99 2.54
N PRO A 309 -11.97 13.97 3.75
CA PRO A 309 -13.42 13.81 3.90
C PRO A 309 -14.23 14.86 3.11
N GLU A 310 -13.82 16.12 3.16
CA GLU A 310 -14.49 17.24 2.51
C GLU A 310 -14.42 17.21 0.97
N ARG A 311 -13.62 16.30 0.39
CA ARG A 311 -13.50 16.07 -1.06
C ARG A 311 -14.35 14.89 -1.54
N ILE A 312 -14.97 14.16 -0.63
CA ILE A 312 -15.78 12.98 -0.98
C ILE A 312 -17.16 13.42 -1.38
N THR A 313 -17.47 13.26 -2.66
CA THR A 313 -18.77 13.51 -3.28
C THR A 313 -19.21 12.30 -4.11
N PRO A 314 -20.49 12.11 -4.43
CA PRO A 314 -20.94 11.00 -5.26
C PRO A 314 -20.24 10.95 -6.62
N THR A 315 -20.06 12.08 -7.30
CA THR A 315 -19.38 12.17 -8.60
C THR A 315 -17.89 11.79 -8.49
N HIS A 316 -17.20 12.25 -7.44
CA HIS A 316 -15.81 11.89 -7.19
C HIS A 316 -15.65 10.39 -6.91
N LEU A 317 -16.55 9.80 -6.11
CA LEU A 317 -16.52 8.36 -5.83
C LEU A 317 -16.81 7.51 -7.07
N ALA A 318 -17.72 7.94 -7.94
CA ALA A 318 -17.95 7.29 -9.22
C ALA A 318 -16.69 7.33 -10.11
N ALA A 319 -15.99 8.47 -10.18
CA ALA A 319 -14.73 8.60 -10.91
C ALA A 319 -13.64 7.70 -10.29
N LEU A 320 -13.48 7.69 -8.97
CA LEU A 320 -12.55 6.78 -8.29
C LEU A 320 -12.85 5.31 -8.59
N ARG A 321 -14.15 4.95 -8.62
CA ARG A 321 -14.55 3.58 -8.95
C ARG A 321 -14.23 3.23 -10.39
N ARG A 322 -14.47 4.15 -11.35
CA ARG A 322 -14.09 4.00 -12.75
C ARG A 322 -12.58 3.83 -12.92
N MET A 323 -11.78 4.52 -12.11
CA MET A 323 -10.32 4.32 -12.04
C MET A 323 -9.90 2.94 -11.49
N GLY A 324 -10.84 2.10 -11.03
CA GLY A 324 -10.55 0.78 -10.44
C GLY A 324 -10.28 0.79 -8.93
N CYS A 325 -10.45 1.93 -8.26
CA CYS A 325 -10.26 2.05 -6.81
C CYS A 325 -11.23 1.16 -6.03
N THR A 326 -10.72 0.48 -5.00
CA THR A 326 -11.50 -0.41 -4.12
C THR A 326 -11.41 -0.01 -2.64
N LYS A 327 -10.43 0.82 -2.30
CA LYS A 327 -10.20 1.28 -0.93
C LYS A 327 -9.83 2.76 -0.91
N VAL A 328 -10.51 3.54 -0.10
CA VAL A 328 -10.21 4.97 0.09
C VAL A 328 -9.58 5.18 1.46
N GLN A 329 -8.42 5.83 1.49
CA GLN A 329 -7.79 6.30 2.71
C GLN A 329 -8.23 7.74 2.97
N MET A 330 -8.66 8.01 4.19
CA MET A 330 -9.24 9.29 4.56
C MET A 330 -8.58 9.87 5.82
N GLY A 331 -7.95 11.03 5.70
CA GLY A 331 -7.33 11.72 6.81
C GLY A 331 -8.35 12.47 7.67
N ILE A 332 -8.93 11.85 8.68
CA ILE A 332 -9.85 12.49 9.64
C ILE A 332 -9.11 13.14 10.81
N GLN A 333 -8.03 12.51 11.24
CA GLN A 333 -7.10 12.85 12.32
C GLN A 333 -7.72 12.75 13.72
N SER A 334 -8.84 13.39 13.99
CA SER A 334 -9.64 13.36 15.23
C SER A 334 -11.11 13.61 14.90
N LEU A 335 -12.05 13.11 15.71
CA LEU A 335 -13.47 13.46 15.67
C LEU A 335 -13.80 14.65 16.56
N ASP A 336 -12.88 15.09 17.42
CA ASP A 336 -13.03 16.31 18.21
C ASP A 336 -12.80 17.55 17.33
N GLU A 337 -13.86 18.34 17.13
CA GLU A 337 -13.84 19.51 16.28
C GLU A 337 -12.95 20.62 16.83
N LYS A 338 -12.84 20.75 18.17
CA LYS A 338 -11.94 21.73 18.79
C LYS A 338 -10.49 21.37 18.53
N VAL A 339 -10.14 20.09 18.69
CA VAL A 339 -8.80 19.59 18.38
C VAL A 339 -8.47 19.82 16.91
N ARG A 340 -9.39 19.50 15.98
CA ARG A 340 -9.16 19.77 14.56
C ARG A 340 -8.94 21.25 14.26
N THR A 341 -9.78 22.11 14.82
CA THR A 341 -9.69 23.57 14.63
C THR A 341 -8.36 24.14 15.15
N LEU A 342 -7.91 23.71 16.34
CA LEU A 342 -6.62 24.11 16.90
C LEU A 342 -5.43 23.67 16.02
N ASN A 343 -5.58 22.65 15.24
CA ASN A 343 -4.56 22.12 14.32
C ASN A 343 -4.74 22.59 12.87
N ASP A 344 -5.49 23.65 12.59
CA ASP A 344 -5.80 24.19 11.25
C ASP A 344 -6.40 23.13 10.30
N ARG A 345 -7.16 22.19 10.85
CA ARG A 345 -7.88 21.15 10.13
C ARG A 345 -9.38 21.45 10.10
N HIS A 346 -9.81 22.29 9.17
CA HIS A 346 -11.17 22.84 9.10
C HIS A 346 -12.15 21.88 8.38
N THR A 347 -12.23 20.63 8.82
CA THR A 347 -13.21 19.66 8.36
C THR A 347 -14.29 19.47 9.42
N SER A 348 -15.56 19.70 9.12
CA SER A 348 -16.64 19.53 10.09
C SER A 348 -16.91 18.04 10.39
N THR A 349 -17.49 17.75 11.56
CA THR A 349 -17.92 16.39 11.91
C THR A 349 -18.96 15.87 10.94
N GLN A 350 -19.88 16.71 10.46
CA GLN A 350 -20.88 16.35 9.45
C GLN A 350 -20.24 15.93 8.11
N GLN A 351 -19.21 16.63 7.65
CA GLN A 351 -18.47 16.23 6.45
C GLN A 351 -17.81 14.87 6.61
N ILE A 352 -17.25 14.57 7.79
CA ILE A 352 -16.67 13.26 8.08
C ILE A 352 -17.77 12.18 8.07
N GLN A 353 -18.90 12.39 8.75
CA GLN A 353 -20.03 11.46 8.77
C GLN A 353 -20.54 11.17 7.35
N ARG A 354 -20.76 12.24 6.56
CA ARG A 354 -21.23 12.08 5.17
C ARG A 354 -20.24 11.33 4.30
N ALA A 355 -18.93 11.55 4.51
CA ALA A 355 -17.89 10.79 3.80
C ALA A 355 -17.96 9.28 4.12
N PHE A 356 -18.17 8.90 5.38
CA PHE A 356 -18.34 7.50 5.76
C PHE A 356 -19.58 6.87 5.10
N GLU A 357 -20.72 7.56 5.13
CA GLU A 357 -21.95 7.09 4.49
C GLU A 357 -21.73 6.84 2.99
N LEU A 358 -21.22 7.84 2.27
CA LEU A 358 -20.97 7.74 0.84
C LEU A 358 -20.00 6.63 0.48
N LEU A 359 -18.86 6.53 1.17
CA LEU A 359 -17.89 5.46 0.93
C LEU A 359 -18.50 4.07 1.12
N ARG A 360 -19.35 3.92 2.13
CA ARG A 360 -20.00 2.66 2.43
C ARG A 360 -21.05 2.29 1.39
N LEU A 361 -21.90 3.24 1.00
CA LEU A 361 -22.90 3.06 -0.05
C LEU A 361 -22.26 2.72 -1.40
N PHE A 362 -21.13 3.37 -1.75
CA PHE A 362 -20.36 3.02 -2.95
C PHE A 362 -19.53 1.74 -2.81
N GLY A 363 -19.59 1.06 -1.68
CA GLY A 363 -18.92 -0.22 -1.45
C GLY A 363 -17.41 -0.13 -1.18
N PHE A 364 -16.83 1.06 -1.05
CA PHE A 364 -15.41 1.19 -0.76
C PHE A 364 -15.06 0.65 0.63
N LYS A 365 -13.92 0.01 0.72
CA LYS A 365 -13.27 -0.23 2.00
C LYS A 365 -12.80 1.10 2.57
N THR A 366 -13.24 1.40 3.80
CA THR A 366 -12.92 2.65 4.48
C THR A 366 -11.66 2.50 5.32
N HIS A 367 -10.65 3.32 5.05
CA HIS A 367 -9.40 3.31 5.79
C HIS A 367 -9.12 4.73 6.30
N VAL A 368 -9.09 4.93 7.61
CA VAL A 368 -8.93 6.25 8.18
C VAL A 368 -7.57 6.45 8.84
N HIS A 369 -7.12 7.73 8.84
CA HIS A 369 -5.98 8.15 9.63
C HIS A 369 -6.50 8.86 10.87
N ALA A 370 -6.23 8.30 12.04
CA ALA A 370 -6.46 8.91 13.35
C ALA A 370 -5.11 9.23 13.99
N MET A 371 -5.03 10.35 14.68
CA MET A 371 -3.81 10.81 15.33
C MET A 371 -4.03 10.95 16.83
N VAL A 372 -3.01 10.54 17.58
CA VAL A 372 -2.93 10.68 19.03
C VAL A 372 -2.01 11.84 19.37
N ASN A 373 -2.32 12.58 20.42
CA ASN A 373 -1.52 13.71 20.91
C ASN A 373 -1.48 14.93 19.93
N LEU A 374 -2.60 15.24 19.28
CA LEU A 374 -2.73 16.51 18.56
C LEU A 374 -2.77 17.70 19.56
N LEU A 375 -2.49 18.91 19.08
CA LEU A 375 -2.63 20.12 19.89
C LEU A 375 -4.05 20.21 20.47
N GLY A 376 -4.15 20.36 21.79
CA GLY A 376 -5.41 20.42 22.53
C GLY A 376 -5.99 19.08 22.96
N ALA A 377 -5.39 17.95 22.54
CA ALA A 377 -5.79 16.62 23.01
C ALA A 377 -5.10 16.25 24.34
N THR A 378 -5.76 15.39 25.11
CA THR A 378 -5.22 14.71 26.31
C THR A 378 -5.31 13.20 26.13
N PRO A 379 -4.56 12.40 26.92
CA PRO A 379 -4.68 10.95 26.86
C PRO A 379 -6.12 10.43 27.00
N GLU A 380 -6.90 11.04 27.86
CA GLU A 380 -8.30 10.67 28.12
C GLU A 380 -9.20 11.06 26.95
N SER A 381 -8.99 12.26 26.35
CA SER A 381 -9.76 12.69 25.17
C SER A 381 -9.43 11.84 23.94
N ASP A 382 -8.15 11.47 23.75
CA ASP A 382 -7.74 10.60 22.64
C ASP A 382 -8.38 9.22 22.73
N LYS A 383 -8.40 8.59 23.92
CA LYS A 383 -9.11 7.31 24.16
C LYS A 383 -10.61 7.43 23.88
N ALA A 384 -11.25 8.51 24.35
CA ALA A 384 -12.68 8.74 24.12
C ALA A 384 -13.00 8.97 22.64
N ASP A 385 -12.14 9.73 21.92
CA ASP A 385 -12.26 10.01 20.50
C ASP A 385 -12.15 8.72 19.67
N TYR A 386 -11.17 7.88 19.98
CA TYR A 386 -10.99 6.59 19.31
C TYR A 386 -12.14 5.61 19.61
N LEU A 387 -12.60 5.55 20.85
CA LEU A 387 -13.75 4.74 21.22
C LEU A 387 -15.00 5.15 20.44
N ARG A 388 -15.22 6.47 20.28
CA ARG A 388 -16.31 7.03 19.48
C ARG A 388 -16.14 6.64 18.00
N LEU A 389 -14.93 6.75 17.43
CA LEU A 389 -14.65 6.35 16.06
C LEU A 389 -15.04 4.90 15.77
N CYS A 390 -14.80 4.01 16.72
CA CYS A 390 -15.05 2.58 16.57
C CYS A 390 -16.50 2.15 16.81
N ASN A 391 -17.25 2.87 17.67
CA ASN A 391 -18.57 2.41 18.14
C ASN A 391 -19.76 3.26 17.67
N ASP A 392 -19.55 4.54 17.30
CA ASP A 392 -20.61 5.39 16.78
C ASP A 392 -20.97 4.95 15.35
N ALA A 393 -22.25 4.62 15.13
CA ALA A 393 -22.80 4.15 13.85
C ALA A 393 -22.49 5.08 12.65
N ALA A 394 -22.19 6.36 12.93
CA ALA A 394 -21.82 7.32 11.90
C ALA A 394 -20.39 7.12 11.33
N PHE A 395 -19.55 6.29 11.97
CA PHE A 395 -18.14 6.12 11.58
C PHE A 395 -17.79 4.65 11.33
N GLN A 396 -17.33 3.92 12.34
CA GLN A 396 -17.01 2.47 12.28
C GLN A 396 -16.14 2.06 11.08
N PRO A 397 -14.85 2.50 11.01
CA PRO A 397 -13.98 2.23 9.87
C PRO A 397 -13.63 0.75 9.72
N ASP A 398 -13.34 0.32 8.49
CA ASP A 398 -12.82 -1.04 8.21
C ASP A 398 -11.35 -1.17 8.59
N GLU A 399 -10.55 -0.10 8.39
CA GLU A 399 -9.15 -0.01 8.77
C GLU A 399 -8.81 1.35 9.41
N VAL A 400 -7.84 1.33 10.32
CA VAL A 400 -7.31 2.54 10.97
C VAL A 400 -5.78 2.55 10.87
N LYS A 401 -5.21 3.70 10.53
CA LYS A 401 -3.84 4.06 10.85
C LYS A 401 -3.88 4.95 12.09
N LEU A 402 -3.29 4.48 13.16
CA LEU A 402 -3.29 5.18 14.45
C LEU A 402 -1.87 5.74 14.68
N TYR A 403 -1.71 7.05 14.49
CA TYR A 403 -0.41 7.70 14.49
C TYR A 403 -0.23 8.64 15.68
N PRO A 404 0.83 8.47 16.48
CA PRO A 404 1.27 9.53 17.38
C PRO A 404 1.68 10.78 16.60
N CYS A 405 1.26 11.96 17.06
CA CYS A 405 1.78 13.22 16.57
C CYS A 405 3.25 13.34 16.97
N VAL A 406 4.08 13.75 16.02
CA VAL A 406 5.51 14.02 16.24
C VAL A 406 5.87 15.39 15.70
N LEU A 407 6.82 16.05 16.33
CA LEU A 407 7.35 17.33 15.90
C LEU A 407 8.38 17.12 14.79
N VAL A 408 8.12 17.72 13.64
CA VAL A 408 9.05 17.80 12.51
C VAL A 408 9.42 19.26 12.30
N GLU A 409 10.68 19.53 11.99
CA GLU A 409 11.20 20.88 11.74
C GLU A 409 10.41 21.57 10.60
N GLY A 410 10.26 22.90 10.68
CA GLY A 410 9.53 23.69 9.67
C GLY A 410 8.01 23.54 9.68
N THR A 411 7.43 22.81 10.66
CA THR A 411 5.98 22.73 10.86
C THR A 411 5.46 23.85 11.76
N GLY A 412 4.19 24.23 11.62
CA GLY A 412 3.55 25.19 12.53
C GLY A 412 3.51 24.73 14.00
N LEU A 413 3.65 23.43 14.23
CA LEU A 413 3.68 22.84 15.57
C LEU A 413 4.95 23.22 16.37
N CYS A 414 6.04 23.67 15.68
CA CYS A 414 7.27 24.11 16.34
C CYS A 414 7.02 25.28 17.32
N GLU A 415 6.19 26.27 16.95
CA GLU A 415 5.83 27.37 17.86
C GLU A 415 5.15 26.85 19.12
N ARG A 416 4.23 25.91 18.95
CA ARG A 416 3.44 25.34 20.05
C ARG A 416 4.29 24.48 20.98
N PHE A 417 5.39 23.96 20.46
CA PHE A 417 6.39 23.27 21.27
C PHE A 417 7.28 24.25 22.04
N GLU A 418 7.69 25.37 21.41
CA GLU A 418 8.55 26.39 22.00
C GLU A 418 7.82 27.20 23.09
N ASP A 419 6.54 27.51 22.90
CA ASP A 419 5.70 28.21 23.89
C ASP A 419 5.07 27.26 24.93
N HIS A 420 5.42 25.96 24.89
CA HIS A 420 4.94 24.89 25.77
C HIS A 420 3.42 24.64 25.75
N THR A 421 2.69 25.14 24.76
CA THR A 421 1.25 24.86 24.60
C THR A 421 0.99 23.45 24.03
N TRP A 422 1.99 22.84 23.41
CA TRP A 422 1.99 21.44 23.02
C TRP A 422 3.28 20.74 23.43
N GLN A 423 3.16 19.54 23.96
CA GLN A 423 4.27 18.65 24.28
C GLN A 423 3.91 17.21 23.89
N PRO A 424 4.88 16.41 23.40
CA PRO A 424 4.63 15.00 23.15
C PRO A 424 4.34 14.25 24.44
N TYR A 425 3.41 13.31 24.40
CA TYR A 425 3.17 12.41 25.53
C TYR A 425 4.44 11.67 25.91
N SER A 426 4.59 11.40 27.22
CA SER A 426 5.60 10.45 27.68
C SER A 426 5.37 9.06 27.04
N GLU A 427 6.42 8.27 26.88
CA GLU A 427 6.29 6.92 26.31
C GLU A 427 5.29 6.05 27.08
N PRO A 428 5.30 5.99 28.42
CA PRO A 428 4.29 5.23 29.16
C PRO A 428 2.86 5.67 28.88
N SER A 429 2.60 6.99 28.83
CA SER A 429 1.29 7.57 28.53
C SER A 429 0.85 7.26 27.10
N LEU A 430 1.77 7.38 26.12
CA LEU A 430 1.49 7.04 24.73
C LEU A 430 1.14 5.57 24.57
N VAL A 431 1.93 4.67 25.16
CA VAL A 431 1.66 3.23 25.11
C VAL A 431 0.33 2.89 25.78
N ASP A 432 -0.01 3.56 26.88
CA ASP A 432 -1.29 3.37 27.58
C ASP A 432 -2.50 3.75 26.71
N VAL A 433 -2.44 4.87 25.99
CA VAL A 433 -3.48 5.26 25.01
C VAL A 433 -3.60 4.21 23.91
N LEU A 434 -2.48 3.80 23.30
CA LEU A 434 -2.50 2.85 22.19
C LEU A 434 -2.95 1.44 22.59
N VAL A 435 -2.67 1.00 23.83
CA VAL A 435 -3.20 -0.25 24.41
C VAL A 435 -4.71 -0.15 24.58
N SER A 436 -5.20 0.93 25.19
CA SER A 436 -6.62 1.20 25.35
C SER A 436 -7.35 1.17 24.00
N ASP A 437 -6.81 1.88 22.99
CA ASP A 437 -7.38 1.95 21.65
C ASP A 437 -7.38 0.57 20.95
N THR A 438 -6.30 -0.21 21.12
CA THR A 438 -6.23 -1.55 20.54
C THR A 438 -7.24 -2.50 21.16
N CYS A 439 -7.43 -2.44 22.49
CA CYS A 439 -8.42 -3.24 23.20
C CYS A 439 -9.85 -2.81 22.87
N ALA A 440 -10.10 -1.53 22.62
CA ALA A 440 -11.41 -0.99 22.25
C ALA A 440 -11.79 -1.27 20.77
N THR A 441 -10.84 -1.72 19.96
CA THR A 441 -11.05 -1.95 18.52
C THR A 441 -11.99 -3.15 18.28
N PRO A 442 -13.12 -2.97 17.55
CA PRO A 442 -14.08 -4.05 17.33
C PRO A 442 -13.56 -5.11 16.35
N ALA A 443 -14.21 -6.28 16.37
CA ALA A 443 -13.82 -7.47 15.60
C ALA A 443 -13.77 -7.27 14.08
N PHE A 444 -14.47 -6.27 13.57
CA PHE A 444 -14.51 -5.93 12.14
C PHE A 444 -13.52 -4.83 11.74
N THR A 445 -12.75 -4.24 12.65
CA THR A 445 -11.80 -3.16 12.36
C THR A 445 -10.35 -3.66 12.48
N ARG A 446 -9.48 -3.19 11.58
CA ARG A 446 -8.05 -3.52 11.54
C ARG A 446 -7.19 -2.29 11.78
N ILE A 447 -6.33 -2.32 12.79
CA ILE A 447 -5.28 -1.31 12.94
C ILE A 447 -4.11 -1.68 12.02
N SER A 448 -4.02 -1.00 10.89
CA SER A 448 -3.05 -1.32 9.84
C SER A 448 -1.63 -0.84 10.19
N ARG A 449 -1.48 0.34 10.84
CA ARG A 449 -0.20 0.94 11.26
C ARG A 449 -0.38 1.75 12.55
N MET A 450 0.73 1.82 13.33
CA MET A 450 0.83 2.66 14.54
C MET A 450 1.98 3.69 14.48
N ILE A 451 2.72 3.74 13.38
CA ILE A 451 3.79 4.73 13.15
C ILE A 451 3.78 5.18 11.69
N ARG A 452 4.25 6.39 11.44
CA ARG A 452 4.66 6.85 10.09
C ARG A 452 6.08 6.41 9.78
N ASP A 453 6.43 6.38 8.49
CA ASP A 453 7.79 6.06 8.02
C ASP A 453 8.74 7.26 8.10
N ILE A 454 8.49 8.22 9.00
CA ILE A 454 9.39 9.36 9.25
C ILE A 454 10.67 8.84 9.88
N SER A 455 11.81 9.25 9.37
CA SER A 455 13.09 8.82 9.89
C SER A 455 13.37 9.45 11.27
N ALA A 456 14.03 8.72 12.16
CA ALA A 456 14.28 9.19 13.52
C ALA A 456 15.06 10.53 13.61
N PRO A 457 16.02 10.84 12.69
CA PRO A 457 16.65 12.16 12.62
C PRO A 457 15.68 13.32 12.31
N ASP A 458 14.63 13.08 11.51
CA ASP A 458 13.66 14.11 11.12
C ASP A 458 12.67 14.46 12.25
N ILE A 459 12.60 13.63 13.28
CA ILE A 459 11.74 13.83 14.43
C ILE A 459 12.48 14.66 15.50
N LYS A 460 12.09 15.92 15.68
CA LYS A 460 12.62 16.83 16.71
C LYS A 460 12.16 16.40 18.12
N ALA A 461 10.86 16.12 18.27
CA ALA A 461 10.27 15.65 19.54
C ALA A 461 9.13 14.66 19.29
N GLY A 462 8.91 13.73 20.24
CA GLY A 462 7.90 12.68 20.15
C GLY A 462 8.49 11.29 19.94
N ASN A 463 7.64 10.32 19.56
CA ASN A 463 8.06 8.92 19.45
C ASN A 463 8.99 8.68 18.26
N LYS A 464 10.19 8.15 18.55
CA LYS A 464 11.20 7.74 17.55
C LYS A 464 11.31 6.22 17.37
N LYS A 465 10.56 5.44 18.17
CA LYS A 465 10.64 3.97 18.17
C LYS A 465 9.87 3.39 17.00
N VAL A 466 10.57 2.67 16.12
CA VAL A 466 9.99 1.97 14.97
C VAL A 466 9.20 0.70 15.35
N ASN A 467 9.38 0.20 16.57
CA ASN A 467 8.74 -1.02 17.10
C ASN A 467 7.57 -0.73 18.05
N LEU A 468 6.98 0.48 18.01
CA LEU A 468 5.91 0.90 18.91
C LEU A 468 4.75 -0.11 18.99
N ARG A 469 4.31 -0.67 17.84
CA ARG A 469 3.29 -1.71 17.83
C ARG A 469 3.69 -2.94 18.64
N GLN A 470 4.94 -3.36 18.56
CA GLN A 470 5.41 -4.52 19.34
C GLN A 470 5.36 -4.26 20.85
N LEU A 471 5.66 -3.02 21.27
CA LEU A 471 5.53 -2.63 22.68
C LEU A 471 4.08 -2.70 23.16
N VAL A 472 3.14 -2.22 22.33
CA VAL A 472 1.69 -2.29 22.62
C VAL A 472 1.23 -3.75 22.69
N GLU A 473 1.57 -4.59 21.71
CA GLU A 473 1.21 -6.01 21.70
C GLU A 473 1.81 -6.76 22.90
N GLN A 474 3.08 -6.52 23.24
CA GLN A 474 3.73 -7.11 24.42
C GLN A 474 3.03 -6.73 25.73
N ARG A 475 2.58 -5.49 25.87
CA ARG A 475 1.85 -5.04 27.05
C ARG A 475 0.47 -5.69 27.13
N ILE A 476 -0.27 -5.79 26.04
CA ILE A 476 -1.56 -6.50 25.96
C ILE A 476 -1.38 -7.96 26.41
N ASP A 477 -0.37 -8.65 25.86
CA ASP A 477 -0.10 -10.05 26.18
C ASP A 477 0.32 -10.25 27.66
N SER A 478 1.22 -9.37 28.16
CA SER A 478 1.74 -9.48 29.54
C SER A 478 0.71 -9.16 30.62
N GLU A 479 -0.24 -8.27 30.33
CA GLU A 479 -1.34 -7.92 31.23
C GLU A 479 -2.57 -8.81 31.04
N GLY A 480 -2.56 -9.74 30.07
CA GLY A 480 -3.66 -10.65 29.79
C GLY A 480 -4.92 -9.93 29.27
N LEU A 481 -4.74 -8.79 28.59
CA LEU A 481 -5.85 -7.99 28.06
C LEU A 481 -6.43 -8.63 26.80
N ALA A 482 -7.76 -8.55 26.65
CA ALA A 482 -8.45 -9.05 25.47
C ALA A 482 -8.50 -7.97 24.36
N THR A 483 -8.28 -8.39 23.11
CA THR A 483 -8.51 -7.55 21.94
C THR A 483 -9.18 -8.34 20.81
N ALA A 484 -10.16 -7.71 20.17
CA ALA A 484 -10.88 -8.25 19.02
C ALA A 484 -10.29 -7.78 17.68
N GLU A 485 -9.27 -6.95 17.71
CA GLU A 485 -8.64 -6.31 16.54
C GLU A 485 -8.15 -7.36 15.51
N ILE A 486 -8.47 -7.16 14.23
CA ILE A 486 -8.23 -8.15 13.17
C ILE A 486 -6.77 -8.57 13.10
N ARG A 487 -5.82 -7.62 13.04
CA ARG A 487 -4.39 -7.93 12.84
C ARG A 487 -3.78 -8.73 13.99
N HIS A 488 -4.25 -8.53 15.21
CA HIS A 488 -3.85 -9.33 16.37
C HIS A 488 -4.35 -10.78 16.25
N ARG A 489 -5.49 -10.97 15.57
CA ARG A 489 -6.12 -12.27 15.36
C ARG A 489 -5.79 -12.95 14.03
N GLU A 490 -5.06 -12.30 13.11
CA GLU A 490 -4.65 -12.93 11.84
C GLU A 490 -3.88 -14.23 12.11
N VAL A 491 -4.25 -15.32 11.40
CA VAL A 491 -3.40 -16.50 11.39
C VAL A 491 -2.04 -16.10 10.79
N SER A 492 -0.97 -16.32 11.55
CA SER A 492 0.37 -16.14 11.03
C SER A 492 0.63 -17.18 9.94
N LEU A 493 1.85 -17.34 9.45
CA LEU A 493 2.23 -18.28 8.38
C LEU A 493 1.96 -19.78 8.69
N ALA A 494 1.21 -20.10 9.74
CA ALA A 494 0.83 -21.46 10.10
C ALA A 494 -0.20 -22.03 9.11
N ASN A 495 -0.06 -23.31 8.77
CA ASN A 495 -1.09 -24.05 8.06
C ASN A 495 -2.23 -24.32 9.05
N VAL A 496 -3.44 -23.89 8.73
CA VAL A 496 -4.66 -24.21 9.50
C VAL A 496 -5.48 -25.19 8.68
N ALA A 497 -5.89 -26.29 9.28
CA ALA A 497 -6.77 -27.26 8.63
C ALA A 497 -8.19 -26.68 8.51
N ALA A 498 -8.89 -26.97 7.41
CA ALA A 498 -10.24 -26.42 7.18
C ALA A 498 -11.27 -26.94 8.19
N GLU A 499 -11.06 -28.17 8.67
CA GLU A 499 -11.91 -28.84 9.69
C GLU A 499 -11.85 -28.14 11.07
N ASP A 500 -10.80 -27.36 11.32
CA ASP A 500 -10.62 -26.58 12.56
C ASP A 500 -11.26 -25.19 12.51
N LEU A 501 -11.94 -24.84 11.39
CA LEU A 501 -12.51 -23.53 11.17
C LEU A 501 -14.03 -23.54 11.36
N SER A 502 -14.53 -22.54 12.10
CA SER A 502 -15.94 -22.19 12.19
C SER A 502 -16.23 -20.86 11.48
N LEU A 503 -17.40 -20.75 10.85
CA LEU A 503 -17.87 -19.51 10.25
C LEU A 503 -18.69 -18.72 11.27
N GLU A 504 -18.19 -17.53 11.61
CA GLU A 504 -18.89 -16.58 12.48
C GLU A 504 -19.33 -15.36 11.69
N VAL A 505 -20.42 -14.72 12.13
CA VAL A 505 -20.95 -13.47 11.57
C VAL A 505 -21.06 -12.44 12.67
N VAL A 506 -20.33 -11.33 12.54
CA VAL A 506 -20.46 -10.17 13.41
C VAL A 506 -21.38 -9.17 12.71
N GLU A 507 -22.49 -8.86 13.35
CA GLU A 507 -23.50 -7.93 12.84
C GLU A 507 -23.34 -6.57 13.52
N TYR A 508 -23.41 -5.50 12.73
CA TYR A 508 -23.41 -4.13 13.25
C TYR A 508 -24.16 -3.20 12.32
N GLU A 509 -24.64 -2.09 12.87
CA GLU A 509 -25.43 -1.10 12.15
C GLU A 509 -24.63 0.19 11.95
N THR A 510 -24.81 0.80 10.79
CA THR A 510 -24.33 2.13 10.48
C THR A 510 -25.51 3.06 10.15
N THR A 511 -25.26 4.34 9.96
CA THR A 511 -26.31 5.29 9.55
C THR A 511 -26.97 4.94 8.22
N ALA A 512 -26.25 4.27 7.31
CA ALA A 512 -26.69 4.03 5.94
C ALA A 512 -26.84 2.55 5.56
N THR A 513 -26.29 1.63 6.36
CA THR A 513 -26.24 0.20 6.01
C THR A 513 -26.30 -0.68 7.24
N SER A 514 -26.90 -1.88 7.12
CA SER A 514 -26.71 -2.99 8.02
C SER A 514 -25.52 -3.81 7.55
N GLU A 515 -24.53 -4.05 8.40
CA GLU A 515 -23.26 -4.69 8.03
C GLU A 515 -23.17 -6.11 8.59
N ARG A 516 -22.54 -6.99 7.81
CA ARG A 516 -22.22 -8.36 8.21
C ARG A 516 -20.75 -8.62 7.94
N PHE A 517 -19.98 -8.81 9.01
CA PHE A 517 -18.60 -9.24 8.93
C PHE A 517 -18.50 -10.74 9.13
N LEU A 518 -18.38 -11.49 8.03
CA LEU A 518 -18.25 -12.93 8.03
C LEU A 518 -16.79 -13.29 8.21
N GLN A 519 -16.46 -14.18 9.16
CA GLN A 519 -15.08 -14.58 9.41
C GLN A 519 -14.94 -16.08 9.63
N TRP A 520 -13.94 -16.70 9.01
CA TRP A 520 -13.48 -18.03 9.33
C TRP A 520 -12.51 -17.95 10.51
N VAL A 521 -12.84 -18.57 11.62
CA VAL A 521 -12.04 -18.51 12.84
C VAL A 521 -11.65 -19.91 13.32
N THR A 522 -10.46 -20.02 13.91
CA THR A 522 -10.02 -21.21 14.64
C THR A 522 -10.67 -21.26 16.02
N SER A 523 -10.59 -22.41 16.72
CA SER A 523 -11.02 -22.56 18.12
C SER A 523 -10.34 -21.57 19.09
N GLN A 524 -9.21 -20.98 18.69
CA GLN A 524 -8.49 -19.95 19.45
C GLN A 524 -8.88 -18.51 19.02
N GLY A 525 -9.90 -18.33 18.19
CA GLY A 525 -10.35 -17.03 17.69
C GLY A 525 -9.43 -16.37 16.65
N LYS A 526 -8.46 -17.11 16.07
CA LYS A 526 -7.62 -16.58 14.98
C LYS A 526 -8.36 -16.61 13.66
N ILE A 527 -8.20 -15.55 12.85
CA ILE A 527 -8.93 -15.36 11.57
C ILE A 527 -8.12 -15.96 10.42
N ALA A 528 -8.72 -16.90 9.68
CA ALA A 528 -8.17 -17.49 8.46
C ALA A 528 -8.68 -16.81 7.17
N GLY A 529 -9.81 -16.12 7.24
CA GLY A 529 -10.36 -15.33 6.14
C GLY A 529 -11.63 -14.62 6.55
N PHE A 530 -12.01 -13.59 5.82
CA PHE A 530 -13.22 -12.83 6.10
C PHE A 530 -13.84 -12.20 4.85
N LEU A 531 -15.10 -11.78 4.98
CA LEU A 531 -15.85 -11.02 3.98
C LEU A 531 -16.65 -9.91 4.68
N ARG A 532 -16.74 -8.74 4.03
CA ARG A 532 -17.60 -7.62 4.43
C ARG A 532 -18.79 -7.54 3.50
N LEU A 533 -19.98 -7.72 4.03
CA LEU A 533 -21.25 -7.57 3.34
C LEU A 533 -21.99 -6.35 3.89
N SER A 534 -22.33 -5.40 3.02
CA SER A 534 -23.22 -4.28 3.31
C SER A 534 -24.61 -4.54 2.75
N LEU A 535 -25.60 -4.20 3.53
CA LEU A 535 -27.02 -4.23 3.21
C LEU A 535 -27.55 -2.78 3.29
N PRO A 536 -27.50 -1.99 2.17
CA PRO A 536 -27.83 -0.58 2.17
C PRO A 536 -29.32 -0.33 2.47
N HIS A 537 -29.62 0.64 3.32
CA HIS A 537 -30.99 1.05 3.61
C HIS A 537 -31.63 1.74 2.41
N ALA A 538 -32.90 1.44 2.12
CA ALA A 538 -33.62 1.96 0.97
C ALA A 538 -33.68 3.50 0.95
N ASN A 539 -33.90 4.14 2.11
CA ASN A 539 -33.91 5.59 2.25
C ASN A 539 -32.54 6.24 1.98
N ALA A 540 -31.45 5.58 2.38
CA ALA A 540 -30.10 6.08 2.13
C ALA A 540 -29.76 6.04 0.62
N ILE A 541 -30.20 4.99 -0.09
CA ILE A 541 -30.07 4.91 -1.55
C ILE A 541 -30.92 5.96 -2.25
N ALA A 542 -32.18 6.17 -1.81
CA ALA A 542 -33.05 7.20 -2.39
C ALA A 542 -32.44 8.61 -2.26
N GLN A 543 -31.97 8.96 -1.06
CA GLN A 543 -31.29 10.24 -0.82
C GLN A 543 -30.05 10.41 -1.69
N LEU A 544 -29.23 9.35 -1.82
CA LEU A 544 -28.03 9.38 -2.65
C LEU A 544 -28.37 9.60 -4.14
N ASN A 545 -29.47 8.99 -4.64
CA ASN A 545 -29.97 9.19 -6.00
C ASN A 545 -30.32 10.66 -6.25
N GLU A 546 -31.09 11.28 -5.34
CA GLU A 546 -31.50 12.67 -5.45
C GLU A 546 -30.29 13.62 -5.48
N GLU A 547 -29.31 13.39 -4.61
CA GLU A 547 -28.07 14.17 -4.56
C GLU A 547 -27.25 14.03 -5.86
N TYR A 548 -27.15 12.80 -6.40
CA TYR A 548 -26.40 12.53 -7.62
C TYR A 548 -27.06 13.20 -8.85
N GLU A 549 -28.38 13.08 -8.98
CA GLU A 549 -29.14 13.73 -10.04
C GLU A 549 -29.03 15.26 -9.96
N ALA A 550 -29.13 15.83 -8.76
CA ALA A 550 -28.95 17.26 -8.54
C ALA A 550 -27.55 17.76 -8.90
N ALA A 551 -26.52 16.93 -8.66
CA ALA A 551 -25.14 17.28 -9.00
C ALA A 551 -24.87 17.20 -10.51
N THR A 552 -25.46 16.23 -11.22
CA THR A 552 -25.23 15.99 -12.65
C THR A 552 -26.11 16.89 -13.56
N SER A 553 -27.27 17.35 -13.08
CA SER A 553 -28.16 18.22 -13.85
C SER A 553 -27.58 19.64 -14.08
N LYS A 554 -26.61 20.08 -13.31
CA LYS A 554 -26.00 21.42 -13.37
C LYS A 554 -24.98 21.62 -14.50
N THR A 555 -24.52 20.57 -15.16
CA THR A 555 -23.47 20.63 -16.18
C THR A 555 -23.94 19.89 -17.46
N ALA A 556 -24.55 20.63 -18.39
CA ALA A 556 -25.07 20.07 -19.63
C ALA A 556 -24.01 19.44 -20.57
N GLU A 557 -22.71 19.73 -20.35
CA GLU A 557 -21.58 19.17 -21.12
C GLU A 557 -21.04 17.86 -20.56
N GLN A 558 -21.35 17.49 -19.32
CA GLN A 558 -20.89 16.24 -18.68
C GLN A 558 -21.93 15.11 -18.73
N ARG A 559 -22.85 15.12 -19.66
CA ARG A 559 -23.87 14.09 -19.86
C ARG A 559 -23.36 12.73 -20.36
N HIS A 560 -22.09 12.43 -20.30
CA HIS A 560 -21.66 11.04 -20.23
C HIS A 560 -21.85 10.58 -18.78
N THR A 561 -23.14 10.48 -18.42
CA THR A 561 -23.59 10.00 -17.12
C THR A 561 -22.91 8.68 -16.80
N LEU A 562 -21.99 8.72 -15.84
CA LEU A 562 -21.57 7.49 -15.18
C LEU A 562 -22.87 6.85 -14.64
N PRO A 563 -23.17 5.58 -14.97
CA PRO A 563 -24.37 4.93 -14.45
C PRO A 563 -24.33 4.99 -12.93
N PHE A 564 -25.47 5.31 -12.33
CA PHE A 564 -25.57 5.35 -10.86
C PHE A 564 -25.18 3.99 -10.27
N PRO A 565 -24.36 3.95 -9.21
CA PRO A 565 -23.71 2.71 -8.79
C PRO A 565 -24.63 1.70 -8.12
N LEU A 566 -25.67 2.13 -7.37
CA LEU A 566 -26.53 1.22 -6.61
C LEU A 566 -28.02 1.55 -6.77
N GLN A 567 -28.85 0.50 -6.76
CA GLN A 567 -30.29 0.60 -6.73
C GLN A 567 -30.84 0.05 -5.39
N VAL A 568 -32.07 0.44 -5.05
CA VAL A 568 -32.77 -0.15 -3.91
C VAL A 568 -32.93 -1.65 -4.14
N GLY A 569 -32.64 -2.46 -3.11
CA GLY A 569 -32.69 -3.92 -3.19
C GLY A 569 -31.37 -4.57 -3.68
N GLU A 570 -30.32 -3.80 -3.80
CA GLU A 570 -28.97 -4.28 -4.12
C GLU A 570 -28.07 -4.30 -2.88
N ALA A 571 -27.52 -5.47 -2.55
CA ALA A 571 -26.50 -5.64 -1.53
C ALA A 571 -25.09 -5.44 -2.11
N MET A 572 -24.05 -5.29 -1.24
CA MET A 572 -22.69 -5.05 -1.68
C MET A 572 -21.65 -5.88 -0.90
N ILE A 573 -20.87 -6.70 -1.61
CA ILE A 573 -19.64 -7.28 -1.07
C ILE A 573 -18.54 -6.24 -1.20
N ARG A 574 -18.01 -5.75 -0.05
CA ARG A 574 -17.01 -4.67 -0.01
C ARG A 574 -15.57 -5.18 0.06
N GLU A 575 -15.36 -6.36 0.61
CA GLU A 575 -14.05 -7.01 0.73
C GLU A 575 -14.20 -8.52 0.88
N VAL A 576 -13.29 -9.27 0.25
CA VAL A 576 -13.04 -10.69 0.55
C VAL A 576 -11.55 -10.87 0.74
N HIS A 577 -11.15 -11.40 1.88
CA HIS A 577 -9.75 -11.67 2.21
C HIS A 577 -9.59 -13.07 2.80
N VAL A 578 -8.66 -13.84 2.26
CA VAL A 578 -8.31 -15.17 2.80
C VAL A 578 -6.81 -15.18 3.07
N TYR A 579 -6.43 -15.43 4.31
CA TYR A 579 -5.04 -15.58 4.72
C TYR A 579 -4.52 -16.96 4.33
N GLY A 580 -3.31 -17.06 3.86
CA GLY A 580 -2.69 -18.34 3.55
C GLY A 580 -1.49 -18.21 2.63
N ARG A 581 -0.64 -19.25 2.57
CA ARG A 581 0.46 -19.33 1.63
C ARG A 581 -0.09 -19.48 0.23
N VAL A 582 0.24 -18.54 -0.66
CA VAL A 582 -0.09 -18.65 -2.08
C VAL A 582 0.85 -19.66 -2.72
N GLU A 583 0.29 -20.76 -3.22
CA GLU A 583 0.93 -21.54 -4.29
C GLU A 583 0.39 -21.04 -5.64
N LYS A 584 1.26 -21.07 -6.66
CA LYS A 584 0.90 -20.67 -8.02
C LYS A 584 -0.36 -21.42 -8.46
N LEU A 585 -1.33 -20.69 -9.01
CA LEU A 585 -2.61 -21.18 -9.52
C LEU A 585 -2.52 -22.29 -10.58
N GLN A 586 -1.32 -22.66 -11.05
CA GLN A 586 -1.09 -23.62 -12.14
C GLN A 586 -0.68 -25.03 -11.70
N HIS A 587 -0.38 -25.28 -10.43
CA HIS A 587 0.02 -26.63 -9.97
C HIS A 587 -0.80 -27.04 -8.75
N ALA A 588 -1.74 -27.95 -8.97
CA ALA A 588 -2.59 -28.53 -7.93
C ALA A 588 -1.80 -29.54 -7.08
N GLY A 589 -1.22 -29.09 -5.97
CA GLY A 589 -0.76 -29.97 -4.90
C GLY A 589 -1.95 -30.41 -4.02
N ILE A 590 -2.00 -31.67 -3.65
CA ILE A 590 -3.14 -32.34 -2.96
C ILE A 590 -3.48 -31.70 -1.61
N ASN A 591 -2.53 -31.01 -0.94
CA ASN A 591 -2.73 -30.41 0.40
C ASN A 591 -3.19 -28.94 0.40
N ASN A 592 -3.33 -28.25 -0.78
CA ASN A 592 -3.74 -26.84 -0.87
C ASN A 592 -5.17 -26.64 -1.35
N ALA A 593 -5.91 -27.70 -1.58
CA ALA A 593 -7.33 -27.66 -1.97
C ALA A 593 -8.23 -27.05 -0.88
N GLN A 594 -7.78 -27.08 0.38
CA GLN A 594 -8.55 -26.62 1.54
C GLN A 594 -8.78 -25.11 1.55
N HIS A 595 -7.78 -24.27 1.19
CA HIS A 595 -7.95 -22.82 1.12
C HIS A 595 -8.68 -22.33 -0.15
N ARG A 596 -8.72 -23.12 -1.22
CA ARG A 596 -9.43 -22.76 -2.47
C ARG A 596 -10.94 -22.62 -2.31
N GLY A 597 -11.53 -23.21 -1.28
CA GLY A 597 -12.96 -23.15 -1.00
C GLY A 597 -13.40 -21.99 -0.10
N LEU A 598 -12.56 -21.49 0.78
CA LEU A 598 -12.97 -20.55 1.84
C LEU A 598 -13.54 -19.23 1.28
N GLY A 599 -12.89 -18.65 0.27
CA GLY A 599 -13.39 -17.42 -0.37
C GLY A 599 -14.72 -17.63 -1.08
N THR A 600 -14.90 -18.76 -1.78
CA THR A 600 -16.15 -19.13 -2.43
C THR A 600 -17.26 -19.36 -1.42
N GLN A 601 -16.98 -20.03 -0.31
CA GLN A 601 -17.94 -20.27 0.76
C GLN A 601 -18.38 -18.96 1.42
N LEU A 602 -17.45 -18.01 1.66
CA LEU A 602 -17.75 -16.66 2.16
C LEU A 602 -18.69 -15.93 1.21
N VAL A 603 -18.40 -15.92 -0.10
CA VAL A 603 -19.24 -15.26 -1.12
C VAL A 603 -20.64 -15.91 -1.18
N ASN A 604 -20.73 -17.23 -1.18
CA ASN A 604 -22.02 -17.92 -1.20
C ASN A 604 -22.83 -17.62 0.08
N ARG A 605 -22.16 -17.62 1.24
CA ARG A 605 -22.83 -17.26 2.51
C ARG A 605 -23.31 -15.81 2.52
N ALA A 606 -22.56 -14.87 1.94
CA ALA A 606 -23.00 -13.49 1.78
C ALA A 606 -24.24 -13.40 0.87
N CYS A 607 -24.28 -14.15 -0.24
CA CYS A 607 -25.47 -14.23 -1.11
C CYS A 607 -26.69 -14.76 -0.36
N GLU A 608 -26.55 -15.81 0.44
CA GLU A 608 -27.64 -16.34 1.28
C GLU A 608 -28.16 -15.31 2.28
N LEU A 609 -27.25 -14.62 2.98
CA LEU A 609 -27.62 -13.60 3.97
C LEU A 609 -28.34 -12.42 3.33
N ALA A 610 -27.84 -11.93 2.16
CA ALA A 610 -28.48 -10.87 1.41
C ALA A 610 -29.88 -11.29 0.92
N SER A 611 -30.03 -12.51 0.36
CA SER A 611 -31.33 -13.05 -0.05
C SER A 611 -32.33 -13.16 1.11
N ARG A 612 -31.90 -13.67 2.29
CA ARG A 612 -32.73 -13.74 3.51
C ARG A 612 -33.16 -12.37 4.02
N ALA A 613 -32.34 -11.35 3.79
CA ALA A 613 -32.65 -9.97 4.13
C ALA A 613 -33.55 -9.26 3.08
N GLY A 614 -33.98 -9.97 2.03
CA GLY A 614 -34.91 -9.47 1.03
C GLY A 614 -34.26 -8.75 -0.15
N TYR A 615 -32.94 -8.79 -0.30
CA TYR A 615 -32.23 -8.20 -1.44
C TYR A 615 -32.35 -9.10 -2.67
N GLN A 616 -32.52 -8.47 -3.84
CA GLN A 616 -32.71 -9.18 -5.12
C GLN A 616 -31.40 -9.38 -5.88
N HIS A 617 -30.44 -8.48 -5.69
CA HIS A 617 -29.13 -8.51 -6.32
C HIS A 617 -28.03 -8.29 -5.29
N ILE A 618 -26.85 -8.79 -5.61
CA ILE A 618 -25.64 -8.53 -4.85
C ILE A 618 -24.54 -8.05 -5.78
N ASN A 619 -24.01 -6.89 -5.47
CA ASN A 619 -22.85 -6.33 -6.15
C ASN A 619 -21.56 -6.71 -5.45
N VAL A 620 -20.43 -6.64 -6.15
CA VAL A 620 -19.09 -6.69 -5.58
C VAL A 620 -18.23 -5.58 -6.14
N ILE A 621 -17.53 -4.86 -5.25
CA ILE A 621 -16.51 -3.88 -5.63
C ILE A 621 -15.23 -4.61 -6.07
N SER A 622 -15.29 -5.31 -7.20
CA SER A 622 -14.16 -6.08 -7.70
C SER A 622 -13.02 -5.17 -8.14
N ALA A 623 -11.79 -5.50 -7.76
CA ALA A 623 -10.62 -4.95 -8.41
C ALA A 623 -10.48 -5.53 -9.82
N VAL A 624 -9.85 -4.80 -10.74
CA VAL A 624 -9.73 -5.18 -12.15
C VAL A 624 -9.22 -6.61 -12.31
N GLY A 625 -8.10 -6.97 -11.67
CA GLY A 625 -7.50 -8.30 -11.77
C GLY A 625 -8.23 -9.41 -11.01
N THR A 626 -9.36 -9.10 -10.33
CA THR A 626 -10.20 -10.10 -9.66
C THR A 626 -11.51 -10.38 -10.41
N ARG A 627 -11.81 -9.64 -11.50
CA ARG A 627 -13.06 -9.80 -12.25
C ARG A 627 -13.27 -11.23 -12.75
N GLY A 628 -12.22 -11.88 -13.25
CA GLY A 628 -12.28 -13.27 -13.68
C GLY A 628 -12.65 -14.27 -12.57
N TYR A 629 -12.26 -14.01 -11.33
CA TYR A 629 -12.66 -14.81 -10.17
C TYR A 629 -14.16 -14.72 -9.90
N TYR A 630 -14.73 -13.51 -9.88
CA TYR A 630 -16.14 -13.32 -9.62
C TYR A 630 -17.04 -13.80 -10.78
N ARG A 631 -16.59 -13.69 -12.05
CA ARG A 631 -17.30 -14.30 -13.19
C ARG A 631 -17.48 -15.80 -13.02
N LYS A 632 -16.47 -16.51 -12.51
CA LYS A 632 -16.56 -17.96 -12.18
C LYS A 632 -17.56 -18.25 -11.06
N LEU A 633 -17.91 -17.28 -10.23
CA LEU A 633 -18.91 -17.38 -9.18
C LEU A 633 -20.30 -16.89 -9.62
N GLY A 634 -20.50 -16.66 -10.92
CA GLY A 634 -21.79 -16.27 -11.51
C GLY A 634 -22.08 -14.76 -11.45
N PHE A 635 -21.09 -13.92 -11.21
CA PHE A 635 -21.21 -12.47 -11.33
C PHE A 635 -20.96 -12.05 -12.78
N TYR A 636 -21.72 -11.06 -13.25
CA TYR A 636 -21.55 -10.40 -14.55
C TYR A 636 -21.20 -8.93 -14.37
N ASP A 637 -20.58 -8.31 -15.38
CA ASP A 637 -20.20 -6.91 -15.30
C ASP A 637 -21.46 -6.03 -15.38
N ASN A 638 -21.59 -5.08 -14.45
CA ASN A 638 -22.71 -4.15 -14.33
C ASN A 638 -22.20 -2.75 -13.97
N GLY A 639 -21.89 -1.95 -14.96
CA GLY A 639 -21.36 -0.59 -14.79
C GLY A 639 -20.05 -0.58 -13.98
N LEU A 640 -20.06 0.05 -12.82
CA LEU A 640 -18.87 0.19 -11.95
C LEU A 640 -18.56 -1.08 -11.12
N TYR A 641 -19.46 -2.06 -11.11
CA TYR A 641 -19.38 -3.26 -10.28
C TYR A 641 -19.54 -4.53 -11.11
N GLN A 642 -19.38 -5.66 -10.44
CA GLN A 642 -19.92 -6.93 -10.91
C GLN A 642 -21.12 -7.31 -10.05
N GLN A 643 -22.16 -7.85 -10.66
CA GLN A 643 -23.44 -8.13 -10.03
C GLN A 643 -23.84 -9.61 -10.21
N ARG A 644 -24.56 -10.15 -9.23
CA ARG A 644 -25.21 -11.46 -9.31
C ARG A 644 -26.66 -11.34 -8.84
N MET A 645 -27.58 -11.95 -9.60
CA MET A 645 -28.97 -12.11 -9.17
C MET A 645 -29.03 -13.12 -8.02
N LEU A 646 -29.78 -12.79 -6.98
CA LEU A 646 -30.02 -13.69 -5.85
C LEU A 646 -31.26 -14.54 -6.11
N GLN A 647 -31.17 -15.83 -5.79
CA GLN A 647 -32.34 -16.70 -5.87
C GLN A 647 -33.22 -16.47 -4.63
N PRO A 648 -34.55 -16.31 -4.79
CA PRO A 648 -35.46 -16.29 -3.64
C PRO A 648 -35.25 -17.60 -2.85
N MET A 649 -35.09 -17.52 -1.55
CA MET A 649 -35.10 -18.71 -0.72
C MET A 649 -36.55 -19.15 -0.55
N SER A 650 -36.86 -20.39 -0.98
CA SER A 650 -38.14 -21.07 -0.77
C SER A 650 -38.43 -21.26 0.71
#